data_c52b66ec788d5dc1b1c0e70923f8d12f
#
_entry.id   c52b66ec788d5dc1b1c0e70923f8d12f
#
_cell.length_a   1.000
_cell.length_b   1.000
_cell.length_c   1.000
_cell.angle_alpha   90.00
_cell.angle_beta   90.00
_cell.angle_gamma   90.00
#
_symmetry.space_group_name_H-M   'P 1'
#
loop_
_entity.id
_entity.type
_entity.pdbx_description
1 polymer ?
#
loop_
_entity_poly.entity_id
_entity_poly.type
_entity_poly.pdbx_seq_one_letter_code
_entity_poly.pdbx_strand_id
1 'polypeptide(L)'
;MPIDDEDFESESISGDRKLELFTDRYEFTRRFAFYLNEDPARQQILYFYGDGGNGKSLLLQHLQFHCCKRFSPQVWKQLHDIPESQAAQVADFVRYAELKTYTPIPAVRHDFGLIPIKEDKPQDRFYGLLMLRRNLAEAAKKYKFKFPNYDFACFWYLLNKGESQATLNQLFPDDVAELVVPIIETFADFPVVAQAVAVLKGIDKLGGIKRAMKLIQNRLGVSDEKAEEIRRLDIDTELTDYLPKLFAGDLNATMAGKNKPDRLVMLFDTHEKMWDEKRNSQGATFWYQDEWFRRLLRALDYKLGIVVVVAGRECPVTQLRWPNASRFPIPADYIDAQLVWHLSPDDARDYLHKVKIDKADLADAVIKYASLNPDDNSENLQVHPFYLGLCADAVLAERRRGIELLSSDFARIPKLENKTAELTDRLLSYVDREVRSAVHSLSASRAFDEDLYVKLGSGCHFQASSANFEMLTGFSFVWKSQKRGDNWYRIHDLLRRLDADRDNPKTRKAHDFLEQHYREVGNAAEAIFHANRLDWQRGVEEWKEVFDEALRKSRYKECEALLEVRDELWIKSDYWLGRVSRSEGNYYAWLARYVEARQEYLEAVAAYNSALLIAPDDINALNNKGNALQSLGDLQAKLSEFEAAKLSYFEAIAALNSALLIVPDDIDVFKNKGIALKCLGNLQAKLSEFEAAKLSYSEAIAAYNSALLIAPDYINALNNKGNALRGMGDLQARLSEFEAAKLSYSEAIAALNSALLIAPDAICVLNNKGNALRGLGELQAQLSEFEAAKQSYFEAIAACNSSLLIAPDDICAPNNKGKALLSLGDLQVQLSEFEAAKQSYFEAVAALNSVLLIAPDDIGVLNNKGNVLQSLSELQARLSEFEAAKQSYFEAIAACNSVLLIAPDDIAALTNKGKALRCLGDLQAKLSERQKALKNWQEALEMFNRSLAIAPNRDWTRNSRDWLQEFIDNLGEDTVSS
;
A
#
# COMPACT_ATOMS: atom_id res chain seq x y z
N MET A 1 57.80 -7.45 -20.48
CA MET A 1 57.00 -8.63 -20.09
C MET A 1 55.59 -8.19 -20.08
N PRO A 2 54.73 -8.72 -20.86
CA PRO A 2 53.29 -8.36 -20.83
C PRO A 2 52.66 -8.97 -19.57
N ILE A 3 51.83 -8.19 -18.92
CA ILE A 3 51.01 -8.63 -17.81
C ILE A 3 49.79 -9.32 -18.46
N ASP A 4 49.53 -10.54 -18.08
CA ASP A 4 48.46 -11.37 -18.60
C ASP A 4 47.08 -10.78 -18.31
N ASP A 5 46.27 -10.75 -19.37
CA ASP A 5 44.89 -10.22 -19.40
C ASP A 5 43.80 -11.21 -18.89
N GLU A 6 44.09 -12.09 -17.97
CA GLU A 6 43.20 -13.19 -17.56
C GLU A 6 42.56 -13.04 -16.14
N ASP A 7 42.68 -11.92 -15.45
CA ASP A 7 42.09 -11.75 -14.11
C ASP A 7 40.97 -10.66 -14.03
N PHE A 8 40.17 -10.49 -15.09
CA PHE A 8 38.95 -9.71 -15.04
C PHE A 8 37.71 -10.56 -15.28
N GLU A 9 37.55 -11.60 -14.47
CA GLU A 9 36.22 -12.20 -14.32
C GLU A 9 35.36 -11.29 -13.41
N SER A 10 34.22 -10.94 -13.96
CA SER A 10 33.21 -10.04 -13.43
C SER A 10 32.52 -10.58 -12.19
N GLU A 11 33.12 -10.46 -11.02
CA GLU A 11 32.39 -10.62 -9.75
C GLU A 11 31.84 -9.29 -9.28
N SER A 12 30.61 -9.31 -8.79
CA SER A 12 29.74 -8.24 -8.30
C SER A 12 30.45 -7.10 -7.53
N ILE A 13 30.99 -6.14 -8.22
CA ILE A 13 31.99 -5.15 -7.73
C ILE A 13 31.42 -4.08 -6.78
N SER A 14 30.10 -4.02 -6.49
CA SER A 14 29.54 -2.85 -5.78
C SER A 14 29.31 -3.01 -4.28
N GLY A 15 29.17 -4.24 -3.76
CA GLY A 15 28.96 -4.49 -2.32
C GLY A 15 30.27 -4.72 -1.59
N ASP A 16 31.12 -5.59 -2.09
CA ASP A 16 32.33 -6.04 -1.39
C ASP A 16 33.42 -4.97 -1.33
N ARG A 17 33.62 -4.19 -2.39
CA ARG A 17 34.62 -3.11 -2.41
C ARG A 17 34.36 -2.01 -1.39
N LYS A 18 33.08 -1.68 -1.13
CA LYS A 18 32.75 -0.70 -0.07
C LYS A 18 33.01 -1.23 1.33
N LEU A 19 32.84 -2.53 1.53
CA LEU A 19 33.14 -3.21 2.78
C LEU A 19 34.65 -3.35 3.00
N GLU A 20 35.44 -3.57 1.94
CA GLU A 20 36.91 -3.59 2.00
C GLU A 20 37.49 -2.22 2.37
N LEU A 21 36.88 -1.15 1.86
CA LEU A 21 37.23 0.24 2.15
C LEU A 21 36.67 0.73 3.48
N PHE A 22 35.81 -0.06 4.16
CA PHE A 22 35.22 0.34 5.43
C PHE A 22 36.31 0.61 6.46
N THR A 23 36.32 1.84 6.94
CA THR A 23 37.16 2.26 8.06
C THR A 23 36.44 1.88 9.31
N ASP A 24 37.11 1.03 10.09
CA ASP A 24 36.52 0.45 11.30
C ASP A 24 36.35 1.53 12.37
N ARG A 25 35.13 1.68 12.80
CA ARG A 25 34.77 2.42 14.00
C ARG A 25 35.05 1.50 15.20
N TYR A 26 36.29 1.42 15.58
CA TYR A 26 36.85 0.43 16.48
C TYR A 26 36.08 0.27 17.82
N GLU A 27 35.57 1.37 18.34
CA GLU A 27 34.73 1.40 19.54
C GLU A 27 33.43 0.64 19.37
N PHE A 28 32.76 0.80 18.24
CA PHE A 28 31.50 0.13 17.98
C PHE A 28 31.68 -1.36 17.68
N THR A 29 32.73 -1.72 16.97
CA THR A 29 33.12 -3.12 16.76
C THR A 29 33.49 -3.79 18.07
N ARG A 30 34.30 -3.15 18.90
CA ARG A 30 34.62 -3.62 20.25
C ARG A 30 33.36 -3.78 21.09
N ARG A 31 32.51 -2.78 21.15
CA ARG A 31 31.23 -2.83 21.88
C ARG A 31 30.33 -3.97 21.41
N PHE A 32 30.19 -4.15 20.12
CA PHE A 32 29.44 -5.27 19.56
C PHE A 32 30.06 -6.63 19.92
N ALA A 33 31.39 -6.75 19.93
CA ALA A 33 32.07 -7.96 20.35
C ALA A 33 31.75 -8.33 21.83
N PHE A 34 31.53 -7.34 22.71
CA PHE A 34 31.08 -7.58 24.07
C PHE A 34 29.69 -8.22 24.12
N TYR A 35 28.73 -7.74 23.29
CA TYR A 35 27.41 -8.36 23.22
C TYR A 35 27.46 -9.84 22.81
N LEU A 36 28.43 -10.20 21.98
CA LEU A 36 28.57 -11.57 21.49
C LEU A 36 29.29 -12.48 22.45
N ASN A 37 30.23 -11.96 23.24
CA ASN A 37 31.19 -12.76 23.97
C ASN A 37 31.07 -12.73 25.52
N GLU A 38 30.34 -11.77 26.09
CA GLU A 38 30.11 -11.75 27.53
C GLU A 38 29.11 -12.83 27.98
N ASP A 39 29.33 -13.44 29.14
CA ASP A 39 28.40 -14.31 29.84
C ASP A 39 28.19 -13.80 31.27
N PRO A 40 26.92 -13.59 31.68
CA PRO A 40 25.67 -13.80 30.92
C PRO A 40 25.52 -12.82 29.77
N ALA A 41 24.63 -13.17 28.82
CA ALA A 41 24.30 -12.31 27.69
C ALA A 41 23.77 -10.95 28.15
N ARG A 42 24.19 -9.86 27.48
CA ARG A 42 23.66 -8.52 27.74
C ARG A 42 22.18 -8.44 27.41
N GLN A 43 21.41 -7.74 28.25
CA GLN A 43 19.96 -7.63 28.10
C GLN A 43 19.52 -6.28 27.49
N GLN A 44 20.39 -5.68 26.68
CA GLN A 44 20.16 -4.37 26.08
C GLN A 44 20.11 -4.49 24.57
N ILE A 45 19.34 -3.57 23.97
CA ILE A 45 19.30 -3.33 22.53
C ILE A 45 20.42 -2.35 22.21
N LEU A 46 21.35 -2.73 21.34
CA LEU A 46 22.39 -1.83 20.85
C LEU A 46 21.80 -0.95 19.74
N TYR A 47 21.67 0.34 19.98
CA TYR A 47 21.04 1.25 19.06
C TYR A 47 22.02 2.31 18.54
N PHE A 48 22.33 2.25 17.25
CA PHE A 48 23.17 3.24 16.57
C PHE A 48 22.31 4.35 15.98
N TYR A 49 22.50 5.59 16.43
CA TYR A 49 21.75 6.74 15.93
C TYR A 49 22.70 7.85 15.43
N GLY A 50 22.17 8.78 14.62
CA GLY A 50 22.93 9.91 14.06
C GLY A 50 22.50 10.28 12.65
N ASP A 51 23.05 11.36 12.13
CA ASP A 51 22.64 11.95 10.85
C ASP A 51 22.80 11.03 9.64
N GLY A 52 22.04 11.35 8.57
CA GLY A 52 22.15 10.63 7.30
C GLY A 52 23.55 10.78 6.68
N GLY A 53 24.05 9.70 6.09
CA GLY A 53 25.38 9.69 5.46
C GLY A 53 26.55 9.34 6.38
N ASN A 54 26.32 9.17 7.70
CA ASN A 54 27.36 8.81 8.67
C ASN A 54 27.79 7.32 8.61
N GLY A 55 27.36 6.56 7.62
CA GLY A 55 27.83 5.19 7.40
C GLY A 55 27.23 4.12 8.31
N LYS A 56 26.09 4.37 8.97
CA LYS A 56 25.40 3.40 9.85
C LYS A 56 25.07 2.08 9.15
N SER A 57 24.50 2.13 7.98
CA SER A 57 24.16 0.93 7.19
C SER A 57 25.41 0.13 6.81
N LEU A 58 26.50 0.80 6.47
CA LEU A 58 27.78 0.15 6.21
C LEU A 58 28.38 -0.45 7.48
N LEU A 59 28.22 0.22 8.63
CA LEU A 59 28.59 -0.34 9.94
C LEU A 59 27.82 -1.63 10.23
N LEU A 60 26.50 -1.65 10.03
CA LEU A 60 25.72 -2.87 10.23
C LEU A 60 26.17 -4.01 9.30
N GLN A 61 26.46 -3.71 8.04
CA GLN A 61 27.02 -4.69 7.09
C GLN A 61 28.39 -5.22 7.59
N HIS A 62 29.28 -4.33 8.00
CA HIS A 62 30.58 -4.71 8.57
C HIS A 62 30.41 -5.63 9.78
N LEU A 63 29.54 -5.26 10.72
CA LEU A 63 29.25 -6.09 11.91
C LEU A 63 28.68 -7.46 11.51
N GLN A 64 27.79 -7.51 10.52
CA GLN A 64 27.18 -8.75 10.04
C GLN A 64 28.22 -9.69 9.42
N PHE A 65 29.02 -9.20 8.48
CA PHE A 65 29.90 -10.07 7.67
C PHE A 65 31.25 -10.35 8.34
N HIS A 66 31.76 -9.44 9.15
CA HIS A 66 33.11 -9.56 9.69
C HIS A 66 33.19 -9.79 11.20
N CYS A 67 32.14 -9.43 11.98
CA CYS A 67 32.25 -9.37 13.43
C CYS A 67 31.36 -10.38 14.18
N CYS A 68 30.50 -11.14 13.50
CA CYS A 68 29.61 -12.13 14.14
C CYS A 68 30.39 -13.39 14.58
N LYS A 69 31.24 -13.24 15.60
CA LYS A 69 32.21 -14.24 16.06
C LYS A 69 32.13 -14.45 17.56
N ARG A 70 32.02 -15.70 18.01
CA ARG A 70 32.10 -16.08 19.41
C ARG A 70 33.44 -16.74 19.71
N PHE A 71 34.24 -16.11 20.52
CA PHE A 71 35.55 -16.59 20.92
C PHE A 71 35.46 -17.56 22.09
N SER A 72 36.49 -18.38 22.28
CA SER A 72 36.62 -19.18 23.51
C SER A 72 36.79 -18.27 24.72
N PRO A 73 36.35 -18.68 25.94
CA PRO A 73 36.50 -17.86 27.16
C PRO A 73 37.93 -17.40 27.43
N GLN A 74 38.94 -18.20 27.02
CA GLN A 74 40.35 -17.89 27.21
C GLN A 74 40.80 -16.77 26.27
N VAL A 75 40.43 -16.83 24.99
CA VAL A 75 40.73 -15.79 24.02
C VAL A 75 39.97 -14.51 24.36
N TRP A 76 38.67 -14.65 24.71
CA TRP A 76 37.85 -13.50 25.04
C TRP A 76 38.40 -12.75 26.28
N LYS A 77 38.83 -13.44 27.31
CA LYS A 77 39.44 -12.81 28.49
C LYS A 77 40.61 -11.91 28.13
N GLN A 78 41.50 -12.35 27.22
CA GLN A 78 42.62 -11.53 26.77
C GLN A 78 42.16 -10.26 26.01
N LEU A 79 41.09 -10.36 25.20
CA LEU A 79 40.54 -9.23 24.46
C LEU A 79 39.74 -8.28 25.36
N HIS A 80 39.03 -8.83 26.34
CA HIS A 80 38.22 -8.08 27.29
C HIS A 80 39.08 -7.13 28.14
N ASP A 81 40.26 -7.58 28.56
CA ASP A 81 41.18 -6.84 29.43
C ASP A 81 41.92 -5.70 28.70
N ILE A 82 41.80 -5.61 27.37
CA ILE A 82 42.37 -4.51 26.57
C ILE A 82 41.59 -3.22 26.84
N PRO A 83 42.29 -2.13 27.25
CA PRO A 83 41.61 -0.87 27.57
C PRO A 83 40.90 -0.23 26.34
N GLU A 84 39.89 0.59 26.61
CA GLU A 84 39.07 1.24 25.57
C GLU A 84 39.92 2.14 24.65
N SER A 85 40.95 2.76 25.15
CA SER A 85 41.93 3.54 24.36
C SER A 85 42.67 2.73 23.30
N GLN A 86 42.61 1.39 23.38
CA GLN A 86 43.17 0.46 22.41
C GLN A 86 42.06 -0.35 21.67
N ALA A 87 40.90 0.22 21.49
CA ALA A 87 39.76 -0.46 20.82
C ALA A 87 40.11 -1.00 19.44
N ALA A 88 41.02 -0.35 18.72
CA ALA A 88 41.53 -0.80 17.43
C ALA A 88 42.13 -2.22 17.50
N GLN A 89 42.90 -2.55 18.53
CA GLN A 89 43.48 -3.89 18.66
C GLN A 89 42.44 -4.99 18.80
N VAL A 90 41.35 -4.70 19.51
CA VAL A 90 40.23 -5.62 19.66
C VAL A 90 39.46 -5.74 18.35
N ALA A 91 39.20 -4.64 17.70
CA ALA A 91 38.44 -4.59 16.43
C ALA A 91 39.18 -5.33 15.29
N ASP A 92 40.47 -5.07 15.14
CA ASP A 92 41.33 -5.76 14.19
C ASP A 92 41.39 -7.26 14.48
N PHE A 93 41.56 -7.66 15.74
CA PHE A 93 41.52 -9.07 16.08
C PHE A 93 40.18 -9.70 15.73
N VAL A 94 39.09 -9.06 16.08
CA VAL A 94 37.72 -9.54 15.75
C VAL A 94 37.55 -9.68 14.24
N ARG A 95 37.98 -8.67 13.47
CA ARG A 95 37.85 -8.65 12.00
C ARG A 95 38.67 -9.77 11.34
N TYR A 96 39.92 -9.91 11.68
CA TYR A 96 40.88 -10.80 11.01
C TYR A 96 41.10 -12.16 11.69
N ALA A 97 40.33 -12.48 12.73
CA ALA A 97 40.44 -13.76 13.43
C ALA A 97 40.26 -14.95 12.49
N GLU A 98 41.18 -15.94 12.62
CA GLU A 98 41.07 -17.20 11.85
C GLU A 98 39.91 -18.07 12.33
N LEU A 99 39.26 -18.81 11.39
CA LEU A 99 38.09 -19.66 11.66
C LEU A 99 38.27 -20.66 12.83
N LYS A 100 39.48 -21.11 13.07
CA LYS A 100 39.79 -22.02 14.21
C LYS A 100 39.73 -21.35 15.60
N THR A 101 39.73 -20.03 15.68
CA THR A 101 39.76 -19.27 16.94
C THR A 101 38.38 -18.87 17.44
N TYR A 102 37.35 -19.02 16.65
CA TYR A 102 35.98 -18.63 17.01
C TYR A 102 34.91 -19.55 16.42
N THR A 103 33.70 -19.48 16.97
CA THR A 103 32.49 -20.08 16.41
C THR A 103 31.69 -19.00 15.68
N PRO A 104 31.34 -19.18 14.37
CA PRO A 104 30.49 -18.27 13.65
C PRO A 104 29.10 -18.16 14.29
N ILE A 105 28.59 -16.93 14.43
CA ILE A 105 27.27 -16.64 14.97
C ILE A 105 26.33 -16.32 13.81
N PRO A 106 25.13 -16.94 13.72
CA PRO A 106 24.13 -16.58 12.71
C PRO A 106 23.65 -15.14 12.92
N ALA A 107 23.64 -14.37 11.84
CA ALA A 107 23.23 -12.98 11.83
C ALA A 107 22.24 -12.72 10.69
N VAL A 108 21.14 -12.07 11.00
CA VAL A 108 20.13 -11.65 10.04
C VAL A 108 20.03 -10.14 10.03
N ARG A 109 19.91 -9.54 8.82
CA ARG A 109 19.65 -8.11 8.67
C ARG A 109 18.28 -7.90 8.05
N HIS A 110 17.51 -6.99 8.62
CA HIS A 110 16.25 -6.48 8.10
C HIS A 110 16.39 -4.97 7.88
N ASP A 111 16.19 -4.52 6.66
CA ASP A 111 16.35 -3.12 6.27
C ASP A 111 14.98 -2.50 5.96
N PHE A 112 14.51 -1.61 6.82
CA PHE A 112 13.27 -0.86 6.63
C PHE A 112 13.33 0.12 5.46
N GLY A 113 14.51 0.45 4.98
CA GLY A 113 14.73 1.33 3.84
C GLY A 113 14.56 0.65 2.49
N LEU A 114 14.41 -0.67 2.45
CA LEU A 114 14.05 -1.37 1.22
C LEU A 114 12.68 -0.92 0.74
N ILE A 115 12.59 -0.69 -0.57
CA ILE A 115 11.37 -0.19 -1.15
C ILE A 115 10.39 -1.34 -1.32
N PRO A 116 9.13 -1.17 -0.86
CA PRO A 116 8.12 -2.21 -0.97
C PRO A 116 7.91 -2.67 -2.42
N ILE A 117 7.96 -3.99 -2.63
CA ILE A 117 7.61 -4.61 -3.92
C ILE A 117 6.61 -5.71 -3.58
N LYS A 118 5.37 -5.62 -4.07
CA LYS A 118 4.31 -6.62 -3.81
C LYS A 118 4.24 -7.05 -2.35
N GLU A 119 4.71 -8.28 -2.04
CA GLU A 119 4.71 -8.89 -0.72
C GLU A 119 5.93 -8.50 0.12
N ASP A 120 6.99 -7.94 -0.46
CA ASP A 120 8.17 -7.47 0.26
C ASP A 120 7.96 -6.05 0.78
N LYS A 121 7.29 -5.93 1.92
CA LYS A 121 6.98 -4.67 2.61
C LYS A 121 7.67 -4.66 3.98
N PRO A 122 8.92 -4.22 4.06
CA PRO A 122 9.72 -4.34 5.28
C PRO A 122 9.17 -3.55 6.48
N GLN A 123 8.42 -2.47 6.24
CA GLN A 123 7.80 -1.66 7.30
C GLN A 123 6.46 -2.25 7.78
N ASP A 124 5.83 -3.11 6.98
CA ASP A 124 4.55 -3.72 7.31
C ASP A 124 4.67 -4.75 8.42
N ARG A 125 3.71 -4.77 9.35
CA ARG A 125 3.74 -5.66 10.51
C ARG A 125 3.59 -7.14 10.18
N PHE A 126 2.94 -7.48 9.05
CA PHE A 126 2.79 -8.85 8.57
C PHE A 126 3.94 -9.25 7.65
N TYR A 127 4.10 -8.54 6.54
CA TYR A 127 5.11 -8.86 5.51
C TYR A 127 6.54 -8.63 6.02
N GLY A 128 6.78 -7.58 6.80
CA GLY A 128 8.10 -7.32 7.40
C GLY A 128 8.55 -8.44 8.34
N LEU A 129 7.64 -8.97 9.16
CA LEU A 129 7.96 -10.14 10.01
C LEU A 129 8.16 -11.42 9.20
N LEU A 130 7.42 -11.63 8.10
CA LEU A 130 7.64 -12.76 7.19
C LEU A 130 9.00 -12.68 6.50
N MET A 131 9.40 -11.51 6.01
CA MET A 131 10.75 -11.28 5.48
C MET A 131 11.82 -11.61 6.51
N LEU A 132 11.67 -11.12 7.75
CA LEU A 132 12.58 -11.42 8.85
C LEU A 132 12.63 -12.92 9.12
N ARG A 133 11.47 -13.62 9.12
CA ARG A 133 11.36 -15.08 9.29
C ARG A 133 12.12 -15.84 8.22
N ARG A 134 11.96 -15.45 6.95
CA ARG A 134 12.64 -16.05 5.79
C ARG A 134 14.16 -15.86 5.90
N ASN A 135 14.61 -14.64 6.11
CA ASN A 135 16.01 -14.31 6.22
C ASN A 135 16.67 -15.02 7.41
N LEU A 136 15.94 -15.18 8.52
CA LEU A 136 16.41 -15.89 9.70
C LEU A 136 16.58 -17.40 9.45
N ALA A 137 15.67 -18.01 8.70
CA ALA A 137 15.78 -19.43 8.33
C ALA A 137 17.03 -19.70 7.49
N GLU A 138 17.34 -18.80 6.56
CA GLU A 138 18.54 -18.87 5.74
C GLU A 138 19.81 -18.65 6.56
N ALA A 139 19.90 -17.59 7.33
CA ALA A 139 21.06 -17.27 8.17
C ALA A 139 21.36 -18.35 9.22
N ALA A 140 20.33 -19.00 9.74
CA ALA A 140 20.42 -20.02 10.78
C ALA A 140 20.13 -21.44 10.26
N LYS A 141 20.26 -21.73 8.97
CA LYS A 141 19.91 -22.99 8.32
C LYS A 141 20.46 -24.24 9.03
N LYS A 142 21.69 -24.15 9.57
CA LYS A 142 22.33 -25.22 10.35
C LYS A 142 21.53 -25.63 11.58
N TYR A 143 20.80 -24.70 12.23
CA TYR A 143 20.10 -24.90 13.49
C TYR A 143 18.62 -25.24 13.33
N LYS A 144 18.07 -25.13 12.08
CA LYS A 144 16.67 -25.46 11.74
C LYS A 144 15.66 -24.81 12.71
N PHE A 145 15.68 -23.49 12.77
CA PHE A 145 14.77 -22.71 13.64
C PHE A 145 13.31 -22.98 13.29
N LYS A 146 12.49 -23.24 14.31
CA LYS A 146 11.06 -23.54 14.16
C LYS A 146 10.22 -22.42 14.74
N PHE A 147 9.20 -22.03 14.00
CA PHE A 147 8.22 -21.01 14.38
C PHE A 147 6.80 -21.56 14.30
N PRO A 148 6.45 -22.61 15.04
CA PRO A 148 5.19 -23.33 14.85
C PRO A 148 3.96 -22.45 15.02
N ASN A 149 3.92 -21.63 16.06
CA ASN A 149 2.75 -20.80 16.37
C ASN A 149 2.65 -19.60 15.40
N TYR A 150 3.80 -18.98 15.09
CA TYR A 150 3.89 -17.87 14.16
C TYR A 150 3.54 -18.30 12.73
N ASP A 151 4.17 -19.38 12.23
CA ASP A 151 3.93 -19.90 10.89
C ASP A 151 2.46 -20.33 10.74
N PHE A 152 1.86 -20.97 11.76
CA PHE A 152 0.44 -21.32 11.79
C PHE A 152 -0.46 -20.09 11.72
N ALA A 153 -0.16 -19.04 12.48
CA ALA A 153 -0.90 -17.78 12.46
C ALA A 153 -0.81 -17.08 11.10
N CYS A 154 0.38 -17.07 10.48
CA CYS A 154 0.57 -16.53 9.14
C CYS A 154 -0.22 -17.30 8.07
N PHE A 155 -0.22 -18.65 8.12
CA PHE A 155 -1.07 -19.46 7.24
C PHE A 155 -2.54 -19.17 7.46
N TRP A 156 -3.00 -19.07 8.72
CA TRP A 156 -4.36 -18.72 9.03
C TRP A 156 -4.75 -17.34 8.47
N TYR A 157 -3.87 -16.36 8.60
CA TYR A 157 -4.04 -15.02 8.02
C TYR A 157 -4.16 -15.07 6.48
N LEU A 158 -3.17 -15.63 5.81
CA LEU A 158 -3.09 -15.66 4.34
C LEU A 158 -4.24 -16.45 3.70
N LEU A 159 -4.64 -17.57 4.33
CA LEU A 159 -5.77 -18.36 3.89
C LEU A 159 -7.09 -17.60 3.96
N ASN A 160 -7.28 -16.79 5.00
CA ASN A 160 -8.48 -15.96 5.11
C ASN A 160 -8.43 -14.73 4.19
N LYS A 161 -7.23 -14.25 3.84
CA LYS A 161 -7.04 -13.14 2.87
C LYS A 161 -7.12 -13.57 1.41
N GLY A 162 -6.99 -14.81 1.12
CA GLY A 162 -7.20 -15.31 -0.22
C GLY A 162 -5.95 -15.40 -1.10
N GLU A 163 -4.75 -15.46 -0.52
CA GLU A 163 -3.47 -15.51 -1.24
C GLU A 163 -3.23 -16.80 -2.05
N SER A 164 -2.50 -16.67 -3.17
CA SER A 164 -2.23 -17.78 -4.09
C SER A 164 -1.13 -18.72 -3.60
N GLN A 165 -1.09 -19.96 -4.13
CA GLN A 165 -0.02 -20.94 -3.80
C GLN A 165 1.38 -20.44 -4.20
N ALA A 166 1.49 -19.71 -5.31
CA ALA A 166 2.75 -19.12 -5.74
C ALA A 166 3.25 -18.09 -4.71
N THR A 167 2.35 -17.28 -4.17
CA THR A 167 2.65 -16.31 -3.10
C THR A 167 3.11 -17.02 -1.83
N LEU A 168 2.46 -18.12 -1.43
CA LEU A 168 2.85 -18.90 -0.25
C LEU A 168 4.28 -19.46 -0.37
N ASN A 169 4.64 -19.97 -1.54
CA ASN A 169 5.99 -20.51 -1.79
C ASN A 169 7.08 -19.44 -1.75
N GLN A 170 6.76 -18.19 -2.09
CA GLN A 170 7.69 -17.06 -2.03
C GLN A 170 7.83 -16.47 -0.62
N LEU A 171 6.78 -16.54 0.17
CA LEU A 171 6.74 -15.90 1.49
C LEU A 171 7.35 -16.76 2.61
N PHE A 172 7.29 -18.09 2.50
CA PHE A 172 7.80 -19.00 3.53
C PHE A 172 9.16 -19.59 3.17
N PRO A 173 10.01 -19.91 4.17
CA PRO A 173 11.22 -20.66 3.96
C PRO A 173 10.95 -22.05 3.38
N ASP A 174 11.91 -22.62 2.63
CA ASP A 174 11.77 -23.91 1.96
C ASP A 174 11.37 -25.04 2.89
N ASP A 175 11.89 -25.07 4.12
CA ASP A 175 11.59 -26.09 5.13
C ASP A 175 10.12 -26.06 5.60
N VAL A 176 9.49 -24.89 5.58
CA VAL A 176 8.06 -24.70 5.90
C VAL A 176 7.21 -24.95 4.66
N ALA A 177 7.61 -24.46 3.50
CA ALA A 177 6.95 -24.68 2.24
C ALA A 177 6.88 -26.19 1.90
N GLU A 178 7.98 -26.95 2.05
CA GLU A 178 8.03 -28.41 1.88
C GLU A 178 7.09 -29.18 2.80
N LEU A 179 6.80 -28.66 4.00
CA LEU A 179 5.88 -29.28 4.93
C LEU A 179 4.40 -29.02 4.58
N VAL A 180 4.08 -27.88 4.02
CA VAL A 180 2.71 -27.39 3.84
C VAL A 180 2.22 -27.55 2.41
N VAL A 181 3.07 -27.37 1.41
CA VAL A 181 2.73 -27.52 -0.01
C VAL A 181 2.16 -28.89 -0.34
N PRO A 182 2.73 -30.04 0.10
CA PRO A 182 2.13 -31.35 -0.16
C PRO A 182 0.74 -31.52 0.49
N ILE A 183 0.47 -30.86 1.60
CA ILE A 183 -0.87 -30.85 2.21
C ILE A 183 -1.82 -30.07 1.30
N ILE A 184 -1.41 -28.91 0.80
CA ILE A 184 -2.19 -28.09 -0.11
C ILE A 184 -2.42 -28.86 -1.43
N GLU A 185 -1.39 -29.50 -1.98
CA GLU A 185 -1.46 -30.31 -3.22
C GLU A 185 -2.34 -31.54 -3.07
N THR A 186 -2.31 -32.25 -1.93
CA THR A 186 -3.18 -33.41 -1.68
C THR A 186 -4.66 -33.07 -1.74
N PHE A 187 -5.00 -31.80 -1.51
CA PHE A 187 -6.35 -31.29 -1.63
C PHE A 187 -6.61 -30.58 -2.98
N ALA A 188 -5.57 -30.41 -3.83
CA ALA A 188 -5.65 -29.78 -5.15
C ALA A 188 -6.18 -30.71 -6.25
N ASP A 189 -6.19 -32.02 -6.06
CA ASP A 189 -6.65 -33.03 -7.03
C ASP A 189 -8.17 -33.08 -7.26
N PHE A 190 -8.93 -32.15 -6.67
CA PHE A 190 -10.30 -31.90 -7.08
C PHE A 190 -10.34 -30.89 -8.23
N PRO A 191 -11.03 -31.16 -9.35
CA PRO A 191 -10.93 -30.38 -10.57
C PRO A 191 -11.63 -29.02 -10.47
N VAL A 192 -11.01 -28.06 -9.84
CA VAL A 192 -11.26 -26.63 -10.04
C VAL A 192 -9.93 -25.92 -9.92
N VAL A 193 -9.38 -25.69 -11.06
CA VAL A 193 -8.06 -25.12 -11.35
C VAL A 193 -7.91 -23.66 -10.89
N ALA A 194 -6.68 -23.36 -10.52
CA ALA A 194 -6.01 -22.08 -10.61
C ALA A 194 -6.23 -21.08 -9.49
N GLN A 195 -6.13 -21.53 -8.23
CA GLN A 195 -5.68 -20.67 -7.11
C GLN A 195 -5.74 -21.51 -5.82
N ALA A 196 -4.64 -21.62 -5.11
CA ALA A 196 -4.55 -22.43 -3.89
C ALA A 196 -5.58 -22.04 -2.82
N VAL A 197 -6.07 -20.83 -2.87
CA VAL A 197 -7.13 -20.30 -2.01
C VAL A 197 -8.51 -20.75 -2.43
N ALA A 198 -8.78 -20.87 -3.71
CA ALA A 198 -10.01 -21.50 -4.20
C ALA A 198 -10.05 -22.97 -3.80
N VAL A 199 -8.90 -23.64 -3.76
CA VAL A 199 -8.74 -25.03 -3.28
C VAL A 199 -9.00 -25.12 -1.78
N LEU A 200 -8.45 -24.23 -0.97
CA LEU A 200 -8.66 -24.24 0.48
C LEU A 200 -10.08 -23.79 0.86
N LYS A 201 -10.66 -22.79 0.19
CA LYS A 201 -12.10 -22.45 0.30
C LYS A 201 -13.00 -23.56 -0.25
N GLY A 202 -12.55 -24.30 -1.28
CA GLY A 202 -13.19 -25.52 -1.77
C GLY A 202 -13.15 -26.68 -0.78
N ILE A 203 -12.14 -26.74 0.06
CA ILE A 203 -11.91 -27.75 1.08
C ILE A 203 -12.81 -27.55 2.31
N ASP A 204 -13.14 -26.30 2.67
CA ASP A 204 -14.02 -26.04 3.83
C ASP A 204 -15.47 -26.49 3.57
N LYS A 205 -15.90 -26.52 2.33
CA LYS A 205 -17.19 -27.12 1.92
C LYS A 205 -17.34 -28.61 2.29
N LEU A 206 -16.23 -29.26 2.65
CA LEU A 206 -16.18 -30.67 3.11
C LEU A 206 -15.67 -30.82 4.57
N GLY A 207 -15.64 -29.73 5.35
CA GLY A 207 -14.87 -29.68 6.58
C GLY A 207 -13.34 -29.71 6.33
N GLY A 208 -12.93 -29.31 5.15
CA GLY A 208 -11.57 -29.49 4.63
C GLY A 208 -10.58 -28.44 5.06
N ILE A 209 -10.96 -27.12 5.16
CA ILE A 209 -10.06 -26.12 5.75
C ILE A 209 -9.79 -26.50 7.21
N LYS A 210 -10.81 -26.91 7.96
CA LYS A 210 -10.61 -27.41 9.32
C LYS A 210 -9.68 -28.62 9.34
N ARG A 211 -9.81 -29.56 8.36
CA ARG A 211 -8.91 -30.72 8.23
C ARG A 211 -7.52 -30.33 7.76
N ALA A 212 -7.39 -29.47 6.73
CA ALA A 212 -6.10 -28.96 6.25
C ALA A 212 -5.40 -28.17 7.35
N MET A 213 -6.08 -27.25 8.01
CA MET A 213 -5.52 -26.50 9.14
C MET A 213 -5.19 -27.40 10.34
N LYS A 214 -5.95 -28.50 10.56
CA LYS A 214 -5.60 -29.50 11.58
C LYS A 214 -4.36 -30.30 11.18
N LEU A 215 -4.18 -30.62 9.90
CA LEU A 215 -2.97 -31.27 9.39
C LEU A 215 -1.76 -30.33 9.47
N ILE A 216 -1.91 -29.05 9.05
CA ILE A 216 -0.88 -28.02 9.17
C ILE A 216 -0.51 -27.84 10.65
N GLN A 217 -1.51 -27.70 11.52
CA GLN A 217 -1.32 -27.62 12.97
C GLN A 217 -0.49 -28.80 13.50
N ASN A 218 -0.86 -30.02 13.14
CA ASN A 218 -0.15 -31.24 13.58
C ASN A 218 1.27 -31.31 13.03
N ARG A 219 1.49 -30.93 11.77
CA ARG A 219 2.81 -30.89 11.12
C ARG A 219 3.72 -29.83 11.73
N LEU A 220 3.20 -28.67 12.03
CA LEU A 220 3.93 -27.60 12.72
C LEU A 220 4.11 -27.90 14.21
N GLY A 221 3.32 -28.79 14.80
CA GLY A 221 3.39 -29.13 16.22
C GLY A 221 2.71 -28.10 17.12
N VAL A 222 1.68 -27.40 16.64
CA VAL A 222 0.92 -26.41 17.41
C VAL A 222 -0.12 -27.11 18.29
N SER A 223 -0.19 -26.77 19.58
CA SER A 223 -1.18 -27.32 20.50
C SER A 223 -2.61 -26.91 20.13
N ASP A 224 -3.61 -27.74 20.49
CA ASP A 224 -5.03 -27.46 20.22
C ASP A 224 -5.47 -26.16 20.89
N GLU A 225 -5.04 -25.92 22.12
CA GLU A 225 -5.34 -24.69 22.85
C GLU A 225 -4.80 -23.44 22.13
N LYS A 226 -3.54 -23.50 21.66
CA LYS A 226 -2.91 -22.36 20.97
C LYS A 226 -3.50 -22.12 19.58
N ALA A 227 -3.81 -23.19 18.85
CA ALA A 227 -4.47 -23.07 17.56
C ALA A 227 -5.87 -22.46 17.68
N GLU A 228 -6.61 -22.81 18.73
CA GLU A 228 -7.94 -22.27 19.00
C GLU A 228 -7.85 -20.80 19.46
N GLU A 229 -6.86 -20.44 20.29
CA GLU A 229 -6.57 -19.07 20.65
C GLU A 229 -6.33 -18.20 19.40
N ILE A 230 -5.48 -18.66 18.48
CA ILE A 230 -5.14 -17.94 17.24
C ILE A 230 -6.39 -17.80 16.33
N ARG A 231 -7.22 -18.83 16.22
CA ARG A 231 -8.43 -18.81 15.36
C ARG A 231 -9.52 -17.88 15.87
N ARG A 232 -9.56 -17.57 17.16
CA ARG A 232 -10.55 -16.66 17.76
C ARG A 232 -10.22 -15.19 17.56
N LEU A 233 -8.96 -14.88 17.24
CA LEU A 233 -8.51 -13.49 17.01
C LEU A 233 -9.12 -12.95 15.72
N ASP A 234 -9.57 -11.70 15.77
CA ASP A 234 -9.91 -10.96 14.56
C ASP A 234 -8.67 -10.86 13.65
N ILE A 235 -8.86 -11.24 12.38
CA ILE A 235 -7.76 -11.48 11.45
C ILE A 235 -7.02 -10.18 11.11
N ASP A 236 -7.77 -9.09 10.96
CA ASP A 236 -7.22 -7.82 10.46
C ASP A 236 -6.62 -6.94 11.56
N THR A 237 -7.11 -7.08 12.76
CA THR A 237 -6.71 -6.24 13.90
C THR A 237 -5.95 -7.03 14.96
N GLU A 238 -6.61 -8.02 15.60
CA GLU A 238 -6.03 -8.72 16.74
C GLU A 238 -4.91 -9.70 16.34
N LEU A 239 -5.10 -10.45 15.24
CA LEU A 239 -4.13 -11.45 14.80
C LEU A 239 -2.83 -10.79 14.33
N THR A 240 -2.93 -9.78 13.47
CA THR A 240 -1.75 -9.06 12.98
C THR A 240 -1.00 -8.35 14.11
N ASP A 241 -1.72 -7.82 15.08
CA ASP A 241 -1.14 -7.27 16.30
C ASP A 241 -0.47 -8.31 17.19
N TYR A 242 -0.92 -9.57 17.13
CA TYR A 242 -0.38 -10.66 17.94
C TYR A 242 0.85 -11.33 17.32
N LEU A 243 1.06 -11.21 16.00
CA LEU A 243 2.18 -11.84 15.28
C LEU A 243 3.57 -11.53 15.87
N PRO A 244 3.92 -10.30 16.25
CA PRO A 244 5.23 -10.03 16.86
C PRO A 244 5.49 -10.82 18.14
N LYS A 245 4.45 -11.06 18.94
CA LYS A 245 4.53 -11.85 20.19
C LYS A 245 4.66 -13.34 19.90
N LEU A 246 3.96 -13.86 18.90
CA LEU A 246 4.08 -15.25 18.45
C LEU A 246 5.48 -15.53 17.90
N PHE A 247 5.98 -14.63 17.05
CA PHE A 247 7.33 -14.69 16.50
C PHE A 247 8.39 -14.75 17.60
N ALA A 248 8.35 -13.80 18.53
CA ALA A 248 9.29 -13.75 19.67
C ALA A 248 9.17 -14.99 20.56
N GLY A 249 7.95 -15.48 20.79
CA GLY A 249 7.71 -16.68 21.60
C GLY A 249 8.34 -17.93 21.01
N ASP A 250 8.16 -18.15 19.71
CA ASP A 250 8.75 -19.29 19.00
C ASP A 250 10.28 -19.17 18.90
N LEU A 251 10.80 -17.95 18.68
CA LEU A 251 12.23 -17.69 18.69
C LEU A 251 12.85 -17.94 20.06
N ASN A 252 12.24 -17.46 21.13
CA ASN A 252 12.66 -17.71 22.50
C ASN A 252 12.68 -19.22 22.82
N ALA A 253 11.61 -19.94 22.42
CA ALA A 253 11.54 -21.40 22.61
C ALA A 253 12.66 -22.12 21.86
N THR A 254 12.96 -21.71 20.64
CA THR A 254 14.06 -22.25 19.84
C THR A 254 15.41 -21.97 20.50
N MET A 255 15.61 -20.74 20.98
CA MET A 255 16.85 -20.33 21.66
C MET A 255 17.00 -20.91 23.08
N ALA A 256 15.93 -21.43 23.67
CA ALA A 256 15.98 -22.22 24.92
C ALA A 256 16.23 -23.71 24.65
N GLY A 257 16.13 -24.18 23.41
CA GLY A 257 16.27 -25.58 23.02
C GLY A 257 17.71 -26.10 23.06
N LYS A 258 17.87 -27.40 22.74
CA LYS A 258 19.18 -28.07 22.72
C LYS A 258 20.00 -27.79 21.46
N ASN A 259 19.35 -27.63 20.32
CA ASN A 259 19.99 -27.38 19.02
C ASN A 259 19.90 -25.90 18.68
N LYS A 260 20.69 -25.09 19.35
CA LYS A 260 20.68 -23.64 19.22
C LYS A 260 22.09 -23.09 19.02
N PRO A 261 22.27 -21.93 18.42
CA PRO A 261 23.54 -21.20 18.50
C PRO A 261 23.71 -20.59 19.94
N ASP A 262 24.93 -20.34 20.33
CA ASP A 262 25.21 -19.62 21.60
C ASP A 262 24.68 -18.20 21.60
N ARG A 263 24.72 -17.57 20.42
CA ARG A 263 24.17 -16.24 20.16
C ARG A 263 23.45 -16.22 18.81
N LEU A 264 22.46 -15.35 18.68
CA LEU A 264 21.80 -14.99 17.44
C LEU A 264 21.80 -13.47 17.31
N VAL A 265 22.22 -12.95 16.16
CA VAL A 265 22.25 -11.52 15.89
C VAL A 265 21.11 -11.13 14.97
N MET A 266 20.35 -10.12 15.35
CA MET A 266 19.30 -9.49 14.55
C MET A 266 19.65 -8.01 14.36
N LEU A 267 19.92 -7.61 13.11
CA LEU A 267 20.27 -6.23 12.76
C LEU A 267 19.10 -5.60 12.02
N PHE A 268 18.67 -4.45 12.48
CA PHE A 268 17.58 -3.66 11.89
C PHE A 268 18.13 -2.33 11.39
N ASP A 269 18.05 -2.10 10.10
CA ASP A 269 18.61 -0.91 9.46
C ASP A 269 17.52 0.08 9.03
N THR A 270 17.90 1.35 8.91
CA THR A 270 17.08 2.43 8.38
C THR A 270 15.73 2.60 9.11
N HIS A 271 15.78 2.50 10.45
CA HIS A 271 14.60 2.50 11.32
C HIS A 271 13.69 3.74 11.09
N GLU A 272 14.27 4.89 10.71
CA GLU A 272 13.52 6.12 10.39
C GLU A 272 12.53 5.97 9.24
N LYS A 273 12.66 4.96 8.41
CA LYS A 273 11.75 4.68 7.31
C LYS A 273 10.39 4.10 7.75
N MET A 274 10.26 3.70 8.99
CA MET A 274 8.97 3.30 9.55
C MET A 274 7.98 4.46 9.67
N TRP A 275 8.46 5.70 9.68
CA TRP A 275 7.63 6.90 9.79
C TRP A 275 7.50 7.69 8.49
N ASP A 276 8.47 7.56 7.61
CA ASP A 276 8.60 8.26 6.34
C ASP A 276 8.23 9.76 6.43
N GLU A 277 7.33 10.28 5.62
CA GLU A 277 6.93 11.71 5.65
C GLU A 277 6.09 12.08 6.88
N LYS A 278 5.42 11.12 7.51
CA LYS A 278 4.64 11.32 8.75
C LYS A 278 5.48 11.80 9.94
N ARG A 279 6.80 11.76 9.79
CA ARG A 279 7.77 12.26 10.76
C ARG A 279 7.60 13.75 11.11
N ASN A 280 7.12 14.55 10.18
CA ASN A 280 6.92 15.99 10.32
C ASN A 280 5.49 16.37 10.72
N SER A 281 4.58 15.42 10.83
CA SER A 281 3.21 15.68 11.24
C SER A 281 3.14 16.00 12.74
N GLN A 282 2.54 17.13 13.12
CA GLN A 282 2.41 17.58 14.52
C GLN A 282 1.35 16.80 15.34
N GLY A 283 0.96 15.59 14.92
CA GLY A 283 -0.11 14.81 15.54
C GLY A 283 0.38 13.65 16.41
N ALA A 284 -0.44 13.23 17.38
CA ALA A 284 -0.19 12.11 18.30
C ALA A 284 -0.11 10.72 17.61
N THR A 285 -0.32 10.63 16.31
CA THR A 285 -0.36 9.40 15.53
C THR A 285 1.02 8.89 15.09
N PHE A 286 2.03 9.73 15.12
CA PHE A 286 3.42 9.43 14.79
C PHE A 286 3.97 8.18 15.48
N TRP A 287 3.62 7.93 16.75
CA TRP A 287 4.17 6.88 17.60
C TRP A 287 3.64 5.47 17.30
N TYR A 288 2.61 5.32 16.48
CA TYR A 288 1.98 4.03 16.22
C TYR A 288 2.70 3.20 15.14
N GLN A 289 3.50 3.84 14.29
CA GLN A 289 4.12 3.17 13.14
C GLN A 289 5.14 2.08 13.55
N ASP A 290 5.92 2.32 14.61
CA ASP A 290 6.88 1.35 15.12
C ASP A 290 6.34 0.49 16.29
N GLU A 291 5.05 0.54 16.58
CA GLU A 291 4.45 -0.18 17.70
C GLU A 291 4.68 -1.69 17.61
N TRP A 292 4.47 -2.27 16.45
CA TRP A 292 4.69 -3.70 16.24
C TRP A 292 6.17 -4.09 16.44
N PHE A 293 7.09 -3.24 16.03
CA PHE A 293 8.52 -3.46 16.20
C PHE A 293 8.92 -3.39 17.68
N ARG A 294 8.43 -2.38 18.43
CA ARG A 294 8.64 -2.31 19.88
C ARG A 294 8.00 -3.49 20.62
N ARG A 295 6.85 -3.97 20.15
CA ARG A 295 6.20 -5.18 20.69
C ARG A 295 7.08 -6.41 20.48
N LEU A 296 7.68 -6.56 19.29
CA LEU A 296 8.65 -7.61 19.00
C LEU A 296 9.84 -7.53 19.96
N LEU A 297 10.52 -6.39 20.01
CA LEU A 297 11.72 -6.17 20.83
C LEU A 297 11.45 -6.47 22.31
N ARG A 298 10.30 -6.08 22.80
CA ARG A 298 9.91 -6.31 24.20
C ARG A 298 9.57 -7.77 24.51
N ALA A 299 9.14 -8.54 23.53
CA ALA A 299 8.78 -9.94 23.71
C ALA A 299 9.97 -10.90 23.58
N LEU A 300 11.11 -10.44 23.08
CA LEU A 300 12.35 -11.22 23.03
C LEU A 300 12.98 -11.41 24.41
N ASP A 301 13.47 -12.61 24.65
CA ASP A 301 14.26 -12.91 25.87
C ASP A 301 15.77 -12.86 25.57
N TYR A 302 16.39 -11.73 25.87
CA TYR A 302 17.80 -11.47 25.60
C TYR A 302 18.73 -12.39 26.41
N LYS A 303 18.27 -12.94 27.55
CA LYS A 303 19.04 -13.90 28.36
C LYS A 303 19.37 -15.18 27.58
N LEU A 304 18.58 -15.50 26.58
CA LEU A 304 18.78 -16.67 25.73
C LEU A 304 19.90 -16.47 24.70
N GLY A 305 20.54 -15.30 24.65
CA GLY A 305 21.62 -14.99 23.73
C GLY A 305 21.15 -14.34 22.41
N ILE A 306 19.95 -13.77 22.39
CA ILE A 306 19.48 -12.96 21.28
C ILE A 306 20.12 -11.57 21.41
N VAL A 307 20.84 -11.13 20.38
CA VAL A 307 21.49 -9.81 20.30
C VAL A 307 20.77 -9.00 19.23
N VAL A 308 20.21 -7.87 19.64
CA VAL A 308 19.51 -6.95 18.73
C VAL A 308 20.34 -5.69 18.54
N VAL A 309 20.55 -5.35 17.27
CA VAL A 309 21.22 -4.11 16.87
C VAL A 309 20.26 -3.33 15.96
N VAL A 310 20.03 -2.06 16.25
CA VAL A 310 19.16 -1.18 15.46
C VAL A 310 19.96 0.02 14.97
N ALA A 311 19.75 0.46 13.75
CA ALA A 311 20.30 1.70 13.20
C ALA A 311 19.17 2.63 12.73
N GLY A 312 19.23 3.89 13.15
CA GLY A 312 18.26 4.93 12.82
C GLY A 312 18.86 6.32 12.88
N ARG A 313 18.07 7.34 12.57
CA ARG A 313 18.51 8.74 12.66
C ARG A 313 18.36 9.30 14.05
N GLU A 314 17.25 8.98 14.69
CA GLU A 314 16.86 9.54 15.98
C GLU A 314 17.32 8.69 17.15
N CYS A 315 17.65 9.37 18.26
CA CYS A 315 17.92 8.69 19.53
C CYS A 315 16.62 8.08 20.09
N PRO A 316 16.61 6.77 20.40
CA PRO A 316 15.39 6.09 20.87
C PRO A 316 14.92 6.58 22.24
N VAL A 317 15.84 7.09 23.08
CA VAL A 317 15.52 7.54 24.44
C VAL A 317 14.96 8.97 24.44
N THR A 318 15.63 9.90 23.77
CA THR A 318 15.33 11.33 23.84
C THR A 318 14.40 11.80 22.74
N GLN A 319 14.61 11.37 21.51
CA GLN A 319 13.86 11.83 20.33
C GLN A 319 12.65 10.94 20.07
N LEU A 320 12.81 9.62 19.98
CA LEU A 320 11.70 8.67 19.79
C LEU A 320 10.91 8.40 21.07
N ARG A 321 11.44 8.77 22.23
CA ARG A 321 10.79 8.61 23.55
C ARG A 321 10.25 7.21 23.80
N TRP A 322 10.96 6.18 23.36
CA TRP A 322 10.57 4.78 23.58
C TRP A 322 10.23 4.43 25.02
N PRO A 323 10.96 4.96 26.04
CA PRO A 323 10.61 4.72 27.43
C PRO A 323 9.23 5.28 27.84
N ASN A 324 8.75 6.31 27.17
CA ASN A 324 7.51 7.03 27.48
C ASN A 324 6.38 6.71 26.47
N ALA A 325 6.58 5.73 25.60
CA ALA A 325 5.56 5.34 24.65
C ALA A 325 4.31 4.81 25.34
N SER A 326 3.12 5.23 24.89
CA SER A 326 1.83 4.85 25.49
C SER A 326 1.53 3.35 25.41
N ARG A 327 2.07 2.69 24.37
CA ARG A 327 1.98 1.24 24.16
C ARG A 327 3.36 0.65 23.95
N PHE A 328 3.64 -0.46 24.61
CA PHE A 328 4.92 -1.19 24.54
C PHE A 328 6.16 -0.31 24.77
N PRO A 329 6.22 0.43 25.88
CA PRO A 329 7.42 1.21 26.21
C PRO A 329 8.62 0.28 26.42
N ILE A 330 9.79 0.69 25.92
CA ILE A 330 11.08 0.02 26.19
C ILE A 330 11.84 0.87 27.20
N PRO A 331 12.07 0.40 28.44
CA PRO A 331 12.78 1.16 29.47
C PRO A 331 14.18 1.59 29.01
N ALA A 332 14.63 2.75 29.45
CA ALA A 332 15.92 3.31 29.02
C ALA A 332 17.14 2.43 29.37
N ASP A 333 17.07 1.68 30.45
CA ASP A 333 18.10 0.72 30.88
C ASP A 333 18.22 -0.50 29.96
N TYR A 334 17.20 -0.77 29.15
CA TYR A 334 17.24 -1.80 28.08
C TYR A 334 17.76 -1.27 26.75
N ILE A 335 18.18 -0.01 26.67
CA ILE A 335 18.65 0.62 25.44
C ILE A 335 20.09 1.09 25.62
N ASP A 336 20.99 0.53 24.84
CA ASP A 336 22.37 0.99 24.70
C ASP A 336 22.47 1.88 23.47
N ALA A 337 22.14 3.17 23.62
CA ALA A 337 22.11 4.13 22.53
C ALA A 337 23.51 4.70 22.27
N GLN A 338 24.01 4.48 21.04
CA GLN A 338 25.33 4.92 20.60
C GLN A 338 25.19 5.91 19.45
N LEU A 339 25.72 7.12 19.64
CA LEU A 339 25.75 8.13 18.61
C LEU A 339 26.86 7.82 17.60
N VAL A 340 26.46 7.60 16.38
CA VAL A 340 27.39 7.42 15.24
C VAL A 340 27.72 8.80 14.68
N TRP A 341 28.80 9.37 15.18
CA TRP A 341 29.31 10.65 14.74
C TRP A 341 30.08 10.55 13.41
N HIS A 342 30.75 11.65 13.08
CA HIS A 342 31.72 11.74 11.99
C HIS A 342 32.95 10.87 12.28
N LEU A 343 33.75 10.60 11.25
CA LEU A 343 34.99 9.83 11.40
C LEU A 343 36.00 10.62 12.21
N SER A 344 36.80 9.93 13.00
CA SER A 344 38.01 10.51 13.57
C SER A 344 39.03 10.79 12.45
N PRO A 345 40.03 11.67 12.70
CA PRO A 345 41.14 11.88 11.76
C PRO A 345 41.92 10.59 11.45
N ASP A 346 42.03 9.69 12.41
CA ASP A 346 42.75 8.43 12.23
C ASP A 346 41.95 7.45 11.36
N ASP A 347 40.63 7.33 11.58
CA ASP A 347 39.74 6.57 10.70
C ASP A 347 39.75 7.12 9.27
N ALA A 348 39.73 8.43 9.13
CA ALA A 348 39.79 9.08 7.83
C ALA A 348 41.14 8.81 7.13
N ARG A 349 42.23 8.78 7.89
CA ARG A 349 43.57 8.45 7.37
C ARG A 349 43.64 7.00 6.91
N ASP A 350 43.06 6.07 7.68
CA ASP A 350 42.97 4.65 7.31
C ASP A 350 42.17 4.46 6.01
N TYR A 351 41.03 5.15 5.87
CA TYR A 351 40.25 5.14 4.64
C TYR A 351 41.09 5.64 3.45
N LEU A 352 41.78 6.77 3.58
CA LEU A 352 42.62 7.35 2.52
C LEU A 352 43.77 6.40 2.14
N HIS A 353 44.37 5.72 3.11
CA HIS A 353 45.39 4.69 2.86
C HIS A 353 44.84 3.51 2.05
N LYS A 354 43.65 2.99 2.42
CA LYS A 354 42.97 1.92 1.68
C LYS A 354 42.67 2.27 0.23
N VAL A 355 42.34 3.54 -0.05
CA VAL A 355 42.18 4.04 -1.42
C VAL A 355 43.48 4.53 -2.07
N LYS A 356 44.64 4.22 -1.45
CA LYS A 356 45.99 4.52 -1.97
C LYS A 356 46.27 6.02 -2.10
N ILE A 357 45.82 6.82 -1.15
CA ILE A 357 46.15 8.22 -0.95
C ILE A 357 47.10 8.31 0.25
N ASP A 358 48.36 7.95 0.06
CA ASP A 358 49.33 7.70 1.13
C ASP A 358 50.22 8.91 1.46
N LYS A 359 50.20 9.99 0.65
CA LYS A 359 51.00 11.22 0.92
C LYS A 359 50.38 11.92 2.15
N ALA A 360 51.13 11.96 3.26
CA ALA A 360 50.65 12.47 4.55
C ALA A 360 50.13 13.90 4.47
N ASP A 361 50.83 14.81 3.78
CA ASP A 361 50.47 16.21 3.60
C ASP A 361 49.16 16.38 2.80
N LEU A 362 48.97 15.56 1.79
CA LEU A 362 47.70 15.51 1.00
C LEU A 362 46.57 14.91 1.82
N ALA A 363 46.81 13.80 2.53
CA ALA A 363 45.83 13.15 3.37
C ALA A 363 45.32 14.11 4.45
N ASP A 364 46.20 14.78 5.17
CA ASP A 364 45.85 15.74 6.21
C ASP A 364 45.07 16.94 5.64
N ALA A 365 45.42 17.44 4.46
CA ALA A 365 44.65 18.48 3.79
C ALA A 365 43.24 18.03 3.38
N VAL A 366 43.10 16.82 2.85
CA VAL A 366 41.80 16.19 2.50
C VAL A 366 40.96 15.99 3.76
N ILE A 367 41.54 15.48 4.84
CA ILE A 367 40.84 15.29 6.12
C ILE A 367 40.30 16.61 6.63
N LYS A 368 41.16 17.63 6.69
CA LYS A 368 40.77 18.95 7.14
C LYS A 368 39.67 19.54 6.25
N TYR A 369 39.79 19.37 4.95
CA TYR A 369 38.79 19.86 3.99
C TYR A 369 37.45 19.14 4.14
N ALA A 370 37.44 17.83 4.41
CA ALA A 370 36.24 17.04 4.62
C ALA A 370 35.62 17.21 6.03
N SER A 371 36.26 17.91 6.97
CA SER A 371 35.81 18.10 8.34
C SER A 371 34.74 19.18 8.46
N LEU A 372 33.80 19.01 9.40
CA LEU A 372 32.74 19.98 9.70
C LEU A 372 33.26 21.15 10.55
N ASN A 373 34.33 20.92 11.31
CA ASN A 373 35.00 21.89 12.19
C ASN A 373 36.48 22.08 11.81
N PRO A 374 36.78 22.60 10.60
CA PRO A 374 38.15 22.65 10.06
C PRO A 374 39.09 23.57 10.83
N ASP A 375 38.55 24.46 11.67
CA ASP A 375 39.31 25.41 12.47
C ASP A 375 39.81 24.84 13.82
N ASP A 376 39.34 23.63 14.21
CA ASP A 376 39.73 22.94 15.42
C ASP A 376 41.14 22.32 15.28
N ASN A 377 41.69 21.90 16.42
CA ASN A 377 42.95 21.19 16.44
C ASN A 377 42.82 19.85 15.66
N SER A 378 43.93 19.43 15.02
CA SER A 378 43.96 18.26 14.13
C SER A 378 43.46 16.95 14.80
N GLU A 379 43.53 16.83 16.11
CA GLU A 379 43.06 15.65 16.87
C GLU A 379 41.53 15.66 17.10
N ASN A 380 40.87 16.82 17.01
CA ASN A 380 39.45 16.99 17.29
C ASN A 380 38.56 17.20 16.02
N LEU A 381 39.13 16.99 14.84
CA LEU A 381 38.40 17.17 13.59
C LEU A 381 37.27 16.14 13.47
N GLN A 382 36.11 16.59 13.06
CA GLN A 382 34.93 15.79 12.78
C GLN A 382 34.80 15.58 11.27
N VAL A 383 35.33 14.48 10.77
CA VAL A 383 35.41 14.21 9.32
C VAL A 383 34.12 13.57 8.80
N HIS A 384 33.46 14.24 7.87
CA HIS A 384 32.21 13.71 7.32
C HIS A 384 32.51 12.61 6.29
N PRO A 385 32.02 11.36 6.45
CA PRO A 385 32.36 10.23 5.58
C PRO A 385 32.07 10.48 4.11
N PHE A 386 30.93 11.08 3.81
CA PHE A 386 30.53 11.41 2.43
C PHE A 386 31.46 12.45 1.80
N TYR A 387 31.84 13.49 2.52
CA TYR A 387 32.77 14.51 2.00
C TYR A 387 34.16 13.92 1.81
N LEU A 388 34.60 13.03 2.70
CA LEU A 388 35.85 12.32 2.56
C LEU A 388 35.87 11.45 1.29
N GLY A 389 34.78 10.73 1.02
CA GLY A 389 34.62 9.95 -0.20
C GLY A 389 34.70 10.82 -1.47
N LEU A 390 33.99 11.95 -1.49
CA LEU A 390 34.05 12.90 -2.62
C LEU A 390 35.43 13.46 -2.86
N CYS A 391 36.16 13.78 -1.80
CA CYS A 391 37.56 14.26 -1.92
C CYS A 391 38.49 13.17 -2.47
N ALA A 392 38.31 11.92 -1.97
CA ALA A 392 39.07 10.78 -2.46
C ALA A 392 38.81 10.52 -3.94
N ASP A 393 37.54 10.53 -4.35
CA ASP A 393 37.16 10.38 -5.77
C ASP A 393 37.78 11.46 -6.64
N ALA A 394 37.84 12.71 -6.17
CA ALA A 394 38.50 13.83 -6.90
C ALA A 394 40.00 13.57 -7.08
N VAL A 395 40.72 13.13 -6.03
CA VAL A 395 42.12 12.79 -6.10
C VAL A 395 42.39 11.63 -7.06
N LEU A 396 41.55 10.59 -7.01
CA LEU A 396 41.68 9.43 -7.86
C LEU A 396 41.36 9.76 -9.34
N ALA A 397 40.37 10.61 -9.58
CA ALA A 397 40.00 11.04 -10.93
C ALA A 397 41.14 11.79 -11.62
N GLU A 398 41.79 12.75 -10.92
CA GLU A 398 42.94 13.48 -11.47
C GLU A 398 44.19 12.59 -11.67
N ARG A 399 44.42 11.67 -10.74
CA ARG A 399 45.52 10.68 -10.88
C ARG A 399 45.37 9.83 -12.12
N ARG A 400 44.13 9.41 -12.49
CA ARG A 400 43.85 8.68 -13.75
C ARG A 400 44.20 9.52 -14.98
N ARG A 401 44.12 10.84 -14.89
CA ARG A 401 44.49 11.80 -15.95
C ARG A 401 45.99 12.18 -15.95
N GLY A 402 46.77 11.55 -15.05
CA GLY A 402 48.21 11.81 -14.91
C GLY A 402 48.52 13.06 -14.11
N ILE A 403 47.55 13.66 -13.43
CA ILE A 403 47.69 14.89 -12.65
C ILE A 403 47.67 14.48 -11.15
N GLU A 404 48.73 14.86 -10.42
CA GLU A 404 48.74 14.69 -8.95
C GLU A 404 48.29 15.97 -8.28
N LEU A 405 47.15 15.84 -7.49
CA LEU A 405 46.69 16.93 -6.64
C LEU A 405 47.65 17.09 -5.45
N LEU A 406 47.81 18.34 -5.01
CA LEU A 406 48.69 18.73 -3.90
C LEU A 406 47.84 19.17 -2.69
N SER A 407 48.45 19.25 -1.52
CA SER A 407 47.80 19.79 -0.30
C SER A 407 47.29 21.24 -0.50
N SER A 408 47.96 22.04 -1.33
CA SER A 408 47.51 23.38 -1.69
C SER A 408 46.17 23.45 -2.40
N ASP A 409 45.79 22.36 -3.11
CA ASP A 409 44.54 22.29 -3.83
C ASP A 409 43.35 22.17 -2.87
N PHE A 410 43.57 21.75 -1.63
CA PHE A 410 42.61 21.63 -0.54
C PHE A 410 42.73 22.75 0.52
N ALA A 411 43.54 23.80 0.26
CA ALA A 411 43.79 24.83 1.26
C ALA A 411 42.60 25.78 1.49
N ARG A 412 41.74 26.00 0.48
CA ARG A 412 40.55 26.83 0.62
C ARG A 412 39.36 25.99 1.07
N ILE A 413 38.99 26.07 2.35
CA ILE A 413 37.89 25.30 2.94
C ILE A 413 36.60 26.13 2.81
N PRO A 414 35.52 25.56 2.20
CA PRO A 414 34.23 26.21 2.08
C PRO A 414 33.50 26.33 3.43
N LYS A 415 32.58 27.32 3.54
CA LYS A 415 31.64 27.34 4.68
C LYS A 415 30.75 26.12 4.65
N LEU A 416 30.36 25.61 5.84
CA LEU A 416 29.59 24.37 6.00
C LEU A 416 28.31 24.36 5.16
N GLU A 417 27.60 25.48 5.07
CA GLU A 417 26.35 25.66 4.31
C GLU A 417 26.53 25.37 2.80
N ASN A 418 27.72 25.64 2.26
CA ASN A 418 28.03 25.47 0.84
C ASN A 418 28.92 24.27 0.56
N LYS A 419 29.33 23.54 1.56
CA LYS A 419 30.39 22.52 1.47
C LYS A 419 30.05 21.40 0.50
N THR A 420 28.84 20.81 0.60
CA THR A 420 28.40 19.77 -0.32
C THR A 420 28.43 20.26 -1.76
N ALA A 421 27.95 21.48 -1.96
CA ALA A 421 27.89 22.13 -3.26
C ALA A 421 29.27 22.37 -3.85
N GLU A 422 30.18 22.95 -3.09
CA GLU A 422 31.54 23.24 -3.54
C GLU A 422 32.36 21.97 -3.74
N LEU A 423 32.19 20.95 -2.90
CA LEU A 423 32.80 19.63 -3.07
C LEU A 423 32.34 18.93 -4.34
N THR A 424 31.03 18.98 -4.61
CA THR A 424 30.47 18.41 -5.82
C THR A 424 30.98 19.14 -7.05
N ASP A 425 30.96 20.49 -7.05
CA ASP A 425 31.45 21.32 -8.15
C ASP A 425 32.93 21.06 -8.37
N ARG A 426 33.69 20.88 -7.30
CA ARG A 426 35.11 20.57 -7.35
C ARG A 426 35.38 19.18 -7.90
N LEU A 427 34.71 18.13 -7.37
CA LEU A 427 34.81 16.78 -7.91
C LEU A 427 34.46 16.78 -9.40
N LEU A 428 33.34 17.41 -9.75
CA LEU A 428 32.91 17.52 -11.13
C LEU A 428 33.82 18.40 -12.01
N SER A 429 34.63 19.30 -11.43
CA SER A 429 35.64 20.05 -12.18
C SER A 429 36.82 19.19 -12.64
N TYR A 430 37.09 18.10 -11.91
CA TYR A 430 38.19 17.16 -12.21
C TYR A 430 37.76 15.97 -13.09
N VAL A 431 36.46 15.77 -13.32
CA VAL A 431 36.01 14.79 -14.31
C VAL A 431 35.77 15.43 -15.66
N ASP A 432 35.74 14.61 -16.69
CA ASP A 432 35.49 15.09 -18.04
C ASP A 432 34.15 15.83 -18.14
N ARG A 433 34.12 16.83 -19.02
CA ARG A 433 32.95 17.68 -19.26
C ARG A 433 31.69 16.84 -19.50
N GLU A 434 31.83 15.75 -20.22
CA GLU A 434 30.75 14.85 -20.60
C GLU A 434 30.19 14.10 -19.37
N VAL A 435 31.08 13.52 -18.53
CA VAL A 435 30.69 12.86 -17.29
C VAL A 435 30.03 13.85 -16.29
N ARG A 436 30.59 15.07 -16.21
CA ARG A 436 29.99 16.14 -15.39
C ARG A 436 28.60 16.50 -15.85
N SER A 437 28.38 16.63 -17.15
CA SER A 437 27.06 16.91 -17.70
C SER A 437 26.08 15.74 -17.45
N ALA A 438 26.58 14.52 -17.55
CA ALA A 438 25.81 13.32 -17.25
C ALA A 438 25.34 13.27 -15.77
N VAL A 439 26.23 13.57 -14.80
CA VAL A 439 25.88 13.57 -13.37
C VAL A 439 24.71 14.51 -13.09
N HIS A 440 24.79 15.77 -13.55
CA HIS A 440 23.68 16.71 -13.35
C HIS A 440 22.40 16.29 -14.06
N SER A 441 22.50 15.74 -15.26
CA SER A 441 21.31 15.25 -15.98
C SER A 441 20.69 14.02 -15.34
N LEU A 442 21.52 13.10 -14.85
CA LEU A 442 21.06 11.87 -14.17
C LEU A 442 20.54 12.14 -12.74
N SER A 443 20.95 13.26 -12.13
CA SER A 443 20.38 13.69 -10.84
C SER A 443 18.88 13.97 -10.94
N ALA A 444 18.37 14.25 -12.15
CA ALA A 444 16.93 14.38 -12.41
C ALA A 444 16.19 13.03 -12.38
N SER A 445 16.83 11.94 -12.77
CA SER A 445 16.17 10.62 -12.84
C SER A 445 16.02 9.96 -11.47
N ARG A 446 14.97 9.18 -11.29
CA ARG A 446 14.76 8.37 -10.06
C ARG A 446 15.71 7.18 -10.03
N ALA A 447 15.97 6.58 -11.17
CA ALA A 447 16.96 5.57 -11.42
C ALA A 447 17.30 5.55 -12.92
N PHE A 448 18.45 5.02 -13.31
CA PHE A 448 18.90 4.96 -14.69
C PHE A 448 19.68 3.68 -14.96
N ASP A 449 19.60 3.22 -16.19
CA ASP A 449 20.46 2.22 -16.80
C ASP A 449 21.27 2.83 -17.94
N GLU A 450 22.04 2.04 -18.65
CA GLU A 450 22.86 2.52 -19.76
C GLU A 450 22.01 3.06 -20.94
N ASP A 451 20.83 2.46 -21.20
CA ASP A 451 19.92 2.91 -22.25
C ASP A 451 19.37 4.33 -21.97
N LEU A 452 18.89 4.55 -20.75
CA LEU A 452 18.43 5.88 -20.33
C LEU A 452 19.58 6.90 -20.30
N TYR A 453 20.79 6.47 -19.88
CA TYR A 453 21.99 7.31 -19.94
C TYR A 453 22.30 7.78 -21.37
N VAL A 454 22.24 6.87 -22.35
CA VAL A 454 22.48 7.22 -23.77
C VAL A 454 21.40 8.16 -24.30
N LYS A 455 20.12 7.92 -23.98
CA LYS A 455 19.01 8.81 -24.36
C LYS A 455 19.15 10.20 -23.78
N LEU A 456 19.49 10.31 -22.50
CA LEU A 456 19.78 11.59 -21.85
C LEU A 456 20.98 12.30 -22.48
N GLY A 457 22.02 11.57 -22.91
CA GLY A 457 23.14 12.12 -23.63
C GLY A 457 22.71 12.88 -24.89
N SER A 458 21.83 12.28 -25.67
CA SER A 458 21.25 12.87 -26.87
C SER A 458 20.40 14.12 -26.56
N GLY A 459 19.50 14.02 -25.57
CA GLY A 459 18.58 15.12 -25.20
C GLY A 459 19.26 16.29 -24.48
N CYS A 460 20.21 15.98 -23.59
CA CYS A 460 20.93 16.97 -22.79
C CYS A 460 22.28 17.41 -23.38
N HIS A 461 22.63 16.90 -24.58
CA HIS A 461 23.81 17.28 -25.34
C HIS A 461 25.14 17.00 -24.62
N PHE A 462 25.30 15.81 -24.09
CA PHE A 462 26.58 15.26 -23.65
C PHE A 462 26.90 13.95 -24.39
N GLN A 463 28.18 13.67 -24.56
CA GLN A 463 28.62 12.45 -25.25
C GLN A 463 28.52 11.25 -24.29
N ALA A 464 27.51 10.41 -24.50
CA ALA A 464 27.32 9.17 -23.75
C ALA A 464 28.12 8.05 -24.40
N SER A 465 28.98 7.37 -23.63
CA SER A 465 29.73 6.18 -24.03
C SER A 465 29.76 5.17 -22.90
N SER A 466 29.88 3.87 -23.22
CA SER A 466 29.99 2.82 -22.20
C SER A 466 31.17 3.03 -21.25
N ALA A 467 32.31 3.51 -21.75
CA ALA A 467 33.47 3.83 -20.90
C ALA A 467 33.16 4.95 -19.88
N ASN A 468 32.43 5.98 -20.31
CA ASN A 468 31.99 7.04 -19.40
C ASN A 468 30.92 6.55 -18.42
N PHE A 469 30.09 5.60 -18.84
CA PHE A 469 29.10 4.96 -17.98
C PHE A 469 29.76 4.12 -16.90
N GLU A 470 30.74 3.28 -17.24
CA GLU A 470 31.54 2.50 -16.29
C GLU A 470 32.27 3.41 -15.29
N MET A 471 32.89 4.48 -15.80
CA MET A 471 33.52 5.48 -14.92
C MET A 471 32.51 6.11 -13.96
N LEU A 472 31.34 6.52 -14.46
CA LEU A 472 30.27 7.14 -13.68
C LEU A 472 29.76 6.18 -12.57
N THR A 473 29.50 4.92 -12.92
CA THR A 473 29.01 3.92 -11.96
C THR A 473 30.06 3.49 -10.93
N GLY A 474 31.34 3.81 -11.16
CA GLY A 474 32.44 3.60 -10.21
C GLY A 474 32.56 4.67 -9.13
N PHE A 475 31.84 5.81 -9.21
CA PHE A 475 31.91 6.84 -8.18
C PHE A 475 31.17 6.45 -6.89
N SER A 476 31.65 6.94 -5.75
CA SER A 476 31.07 6.67 -4.42
C SER A 476 29.63 7.17 -4.26
N PHE A 477 29.23 8.17 -5.04
CA PHE A 477 27.89 8.77 -5.03
C PHE A 477 26.91 8.12 -6.02
N VAL A 478 27.31 7.10 -6.77
CA VAL A 478 26.42 6.31 -7.63
C VAL A 478 26.19 4.95 -7.01
N TRP A 479 24.92 4.60 -6.78
CA TRP A 479 24.54 3.37 -6.12
C TRP A 479 23.75 2.47 -7.05
N LYS A 480 23.92 1.15 -6.94
CA LYS A 480 23.03 0.21 -7.61
C LYS A 480 21.63 0.36 -7.05
N SER A 481 20.64 0.41 -7.92
CA SER A 481 19.22 0.44 -7.57
C SER A 481 18.66 -0.98 -7.66
N GLN A 482 18.42 -1.61 -6.54
CA GLN A 482 17.85 -2.97 -6.48
C GLN A 482 16.40 -3.05 -6.99
N LYS A 483 15.74 -1.90 -7.21
CA LYS A 483 14.32 -1.84 -7.59
C LYS A 483 14.00 -2.30 -9.02
N ARG A 484 14.90 -2.13 -9.97
CA ARG A 484 14.60 -2.30 -11.42
C ARG A 484 15.44 -3.38 -12.10
N GLY A 485 16.27 -4.11 -11.36
CA GLY A 485 17.18 -5.15 -11.87
C GLY A 485 18.66 -4.83 -11.66
N ASP A 486 19.53 -5.81 -11.92
CA ASP A 486 20.96 -5.76 -11.56
C ASP A 486 21.76 -4.61 -12.22
N ASN A 487 21.26 -4.02 -13.31
CA ASN A 487 21.95 -2.99 -14.11
C ASN A 487 21.35 -1.59 -13.96
N TRP A 488 20.56 -1.34 -12.90
CA TRP A 488 20.01 -0.03 -12.62
C TRP A 488 20.80 0.69 -11.53
N TYR A 489 20.98 2.00 -11.70
CA TYR A 489 21.78 2.86 -10.82
C TYR A 489 20.99 4.10 -10.40
N ARG A 490 21.44 4.75 -9.34
CA ARG A 490 20.85 5.97 -8.80
C ARG A 490 21.95 6.91 -8.29
N ILE A 491 21.80 8.19 -8.54
CA ILE A 491 22.64 9.22 -7.93
C ILE A 491 22.24 9.41 -6.45
N HIS A 492 23.22 9.58 -5.58
CA HIS A 492 23.02 9.78 -4.14
C HIS A 492 22.08 10.96 -3.85
N ASP A 493 21.17 10.81 -2.90
CA ASP A 493 20.11 11.79 -2.62
C ASP A 493 20.63 13.17 -2.23
N LEU A 494 21.80 13.28 -1.56
CA LEU A 494 22.39 14.57 -1.27
C LEU A 494 22.72 15.37 -2.53
N LEU A 495 23.23 14.72 -3.59
CA LEU A 495 23.52 15.39 -4.87
C LEU A 495 22.22 15.75 -5.61
N ARG A 496 21.25 14.86 -5.58
CA ARG A 496 19.94 15.11 -6.20
C ARG A 496 19.22 16.30 -5.56
N ARG A 497 19.25 16.41 -4.22
CA ARG A 497 18.69 17.56 -3.49
C ARG A 497 19.44 18.84 -3.81
N LEU A 498 20.77 18.80 -3.83
CA LEU A 498 21.59 19.96 -4.12
C LEU A 498 21.31 20.56 -5.51
N ASP A 499 21.20 19.70 -6.53
CA ASP A 499 20.85 20.12 -7.87
C ASP A 499 19.43 20.69 -7.98
N ALA A 500 18.48 20.12 -7.20
CA ALA A 500 17.11 20.61 -7.09
C ALA A 500 17.04 21.97 -6.38
N ASP A 501 17.74 22.12 -5.24
CA ASP A 501 17.74 23.35 -4.43
C ASP A 501 18.39 24.52 -5.17
N ARG A 502 19.37 24.25 -6.05
CA ARG A 502 20.05 25.25 -6.85
C ARG A 502 19.34 25.60 -8.17
N ASP A 503 18.23 24.96 -8.48
CA ASP A 503 17.56 25.07 -9.79
C ASP A 503 18.57 24.92 -10.95
N ASN A 504 19.39 23.86 -10.88
CA ASN A 504 20.48 23.63 -11.83
C ASN A 504 19.93 23.54 -13.26
N PRO A 505 20.39 24.39 -14.20
CA PRO A 505 19.81 24.42 -15.55
C PRO A 505 19.94 23.09 -16.31
N LYS A 506 20.99 22.31 -16.03
CA LYS A 506 21.17 20.99 -16.68
C LYS A 506 20.17 19.96 -16.12
N THR A 507 19.97 19.94 -14.81
CA THR A 507 18.98 19.09 -14.16
C THR A 507 17.58 19.47 -14.60
N ARG A 508 17.29 20.78 -14.68
CA ARG A 508 16.00 21.28 -15.19
C ARG A 508 15.76 20.86 -16.64
N LYS A 509 16.78 20.99 -17.51
CA LYS A 509 16.71 20.51 -18.90
C LYS A 509 16.50 18.99 -18.97
N ALA A 510 17.13 18.24 -18.07
CA ALA A 510 16.95 16.80 -18.01
C ALA A 510 15.52 16.41 -17.56
N HIS A 511 14.92 17.14 -16.60
CA HIS A 511 13.52 16.96 -16.25
C HIS A 511 12.59 17.24 -17.43
N ASP A 512 12.83 18.30 -18.19
CA ASP A 512 12.05 18.64 -19.40
C ASP A 512 12.15 17.52 -20.46
N PHE A 513 13.37 17.04 -20.73
CA PHE A 513 13.58 15.92 -21.65
C PHE A 513 12.93 14.62 -21.16
N LEU A 514 13.08 14.28 -19.88
CA LEU A 514 12.52 13.05 -19.30
C LEU A 514 11.00 13.10 -19.25
N GLU A 515 10.40 14.26 -18.97
CA GLU A 515 8.95 14.44 -19.07
C GLU A 515 8.45 14.09 -20.47
N GLN A 516 9.07 14.66 -21.51
CA GLN A 516 8.70 14.39 -22.90
C GLN A 516 8.92 12.92 -23.25
N HIS A 517 10.09 12.37 -22.93
CA HIS A 517 10.42 10.97 -23.18
C HIS A 517 9.39 10.02 -22.55
N TYR A 518 9.04 10.23 -21.27
CA TYR A 518 8.08 9.35 -20.59
C TYR A 518 6.64 9.52 -21.10
N ARG A 519 6.29 10.70 -21.63
CA ARG A 519 5.02 10.89 -22.34
C ARG A 519 4.99 10.11 -23.65
N GLU A 520 6.07 10.11 -24.41
CA GLU A 520 6.19 9.37 -25.67
C GLU A 520 6.12 7.86 -25.49
N VAL A 521 6.71 7.33 -24.42
CA VAL A 521 6.67 5.89 -24.09
C VAL A 521 5.42 5.49 -23.29
N GLY A 522 4.52 6.44 -23.00
CA GLY A 522 3.26 6.18 -22.32
C GLY A 522 3.37 5.92 -20.81
N ASN A 523 4.47 6.32 -20.18
CA ASN A 523 4.66 6.21 -18.73
C ASN A 523 4.23 7.52 -18.03
N ALA A 524 2.93 7.64 -17.78
CA ALA A 524 2.33 8.84 -17.19
C ALA A 524 2.90 9.15 -15.79
N ALA A 525 3.16 8.15 -14.96
CA ALA A 525 3.65 8.34 -13.59
C ALA A 525 5.03 9.00 -13.57
N GLU A 526 5.99 8.51 -14.35
CA GLU A 526 7.31 9.11 -14.45
C GLU A 526 7.25 10.50 -15.13
N ALA A 527 6.42 10.68 -16.16
CA ALA A 527 6.22 11.98 -16.80
C ALA A 527 5.72 13.04 -15.79
N ILE A 528 4.73 12.69 -14.96
CA ILE A 528 4.18 13.56 -13.93
C ILE A 528 5.21 13.87 -12.84
N PHE A 529 6.04 12.91 -12.44
CA PHE A 529 7.15 13.16 -11.52
C PHE A 529 8.08 14.26 -12.07
N HIS A 530 8.44 14.18 -13.34
CA HIS A 530 9.31 15.20 -13.96
C HIS A 530 8.60 16.54 -14.16
N ALA A 531 7.33 16.54 -14.52
CA ALA A 531 6.48 17.73 -14.58
C ALA A 531 6.42 18.46 -13.22
N ASN A 532 6.27 17.70 -12.14
CA ASN A 532 6.24 18.21 -10.75
C ASN A 532 7.56 18.87 -10.34
N ARG A 533 8.68 18.37 -10.82
CA ARG A 533 10.01 18.97 -10.59
C ARG A 533 10.22 20.29 -11.34
N LEU A 534 9.57 20.46 -12.48
CA LEU A 534 9.57 21.70 -13.25
C LEU A 534 8.60 22.74 -12.70
N ASP A 535 7.42 22.30 -12.34
CA ASP A 535 6.35 23.08 -11.71
C ASP A 535 5.55 22.15 -10.77
N TRP A 536 5.74 22.34 -9.47
CA TRP A 536 5.15 21.46 -8.47
C TRP A 536 3.62 21.42 -8.53
N GLN A 537 3.00 22.61 -8.79
CA GLN A 537 1.53 22.71 -8.81
C GLN A 537 0.97 22.01 -10.04
N ARG A 538 1.54 22.27 -11.22
CA ARG A 538 1.16 21.59 -12.46
C ARG A 538 1.28 20.07 -12.31
N GLY A 539 2.37 19.58 -11.74
CA GLY A 539 2.58 18.15 -11.56
C GLY A 539 1.58 17.50 -10.61
N VAL A 540 1.24 18.18 -9.49
CA VAL A 540 0.22 17.67 -8.55
C VAL A 540 -1.18 17.70 -9.17
N GLU A 541 -1.50 18.75 -9.90
CA GLU A 541 -2.78 18.89 -10.60
C GLU A 541 -2.95 17.79 -11.66
N GLU A 542 -1.94 17.57 -12.49
CA GLU A 542 -1.93 16.52 -13.50
C GLU A 542 -2.00 15.12 -12.86
N TRP A 543 -1.24 14.89 -11.79
CA TRP A 543 -1.31 13.62 -11.05
C TRP A 543 -2.74 13.33 -10.62
N LYS A 544 -3.39 14.32 -10.01
CA LYS A 544 -4.76 14.17 -9.54
C LYS A 544 -5.75 13.90 -10.68
N GLU A 545 -5.64 14.63 -11.78
CA GLU A 545 -6.53 14.45 -12.95
C GLU A 545 -6.39 13.07 -13.57
N VAL A 546 -5.14 12.63 -13.81
CA VAL A 546 -4.84 11.31 -14.39
C VAL A 546 -5.26 10.20 -13.42
N PHE A 547 -5.00 10.37 -12.12
CA PHE A 547 -5.38 9.41 -11.10
C PHE A 547 -6.90 9.25 -10.98
N ASP A 548 -7.64 10.36 -10.90
CA ASP A 548 -9.10 10.33 -10.82
C ASP A 548 -9.73 9.78 -12.11
N GLU A 549 -9.10 10.02 -13.27
CA GLU A 549 -9.55 9.45 -14.54
C GLU A 549 -9.28 7.95 -14.62
N ALA A 550 -8.09 7.51 -14.22
CA ALA A 550 -7.72 6.11 -14.18
C ALA A 550 -8.67 5.35 -13.22
N LEU A 551 -8.98 5.93 -12.06
CA LEU A 551 -9.91 5.36 -11.09
C LEU A 551 -11.33 5.26 -11.67
N ARG A 552 -11.82 6.31 -12.32
CA ARG A 552 -13.16 6.29 -12.98
C ARG A 552 -13.26 5.22 -14.09
N LYS A 553 -12.15 4.92 -14.74
CA LYS A 553 -12.06 3.89 -15.79
C LYS A 553 -11.63 2.52 -15.25
N SER A 554 -11.58 2.34 -13.93
CA SER A 554 -11.16 1.09 -13.26
C SER A 554 -9.78 0.59 -13.70
N ARG A 555 -8.86 1.51 -14.07
CA ARG A 555 -7.49 1.21 -14.48
C ARG A 555 -6.56 1.19 -13.26
N TYR A 556 -6.76 0.22 -12.37
CA TYR A 556 -6.11 0.18 -11.05
C TYR A 556 -4.58 0.08 -11.12
N LYS A 557 -4.01 -0.61 -12.12
CA LYS A 557 -2.55 -0.68 -12.33
C LYS A 557 -1.92 0.69 -12.64
N GLU A 558 -2.66 1.55 -13.32
CA GLU A 558 -2.22 2.93 -13.58
C GLU A 558 -2.29 3.76 -12.29
N CYS A 559 -3.32 3.56 -11.48
CA CYS A 559 -3.39 4.16 -10.14
C CYS A 559 -2.21 3.71 -9.26
N GLU A 560 -1.86 2.42 -9.27
CA GLU A 560 -0.70 1.90 -8.51
C GLU A 560 0.61 2.55 -8.95
N ALA A 561 0.84 2.68 -10.26
CA ALA A 561 2.03 3.34 -10.77
C ALA A 561 2.10 4.83 -10.37
N LEU A 562 0.96 5.51 -10.32
CA LEU A 562 0.86 6.90 -9.86
C LEU A 562 1.09 7.01 -8.34
N LEU A 563 0.65 6.04 -7.55
CA LEU A 563 0.94 5.98 -6.11
C LEU A 563 2.42 5.76 -5.83
N GLU A 564 3.13 4.99 -6.66
CA GLU A 564 4.57 4.80 -6.50
C GLU A 564 5.41 6.09 -6.62
N VAL A 565 4.94 7.07 -7.38
CA VAL A 565 5.64 8.37 -7.53
C VAL A 565 5.11 9.43 -6.57
N ARG A 566 3.95 9.20 -5.97
CA ARG A 566 3.24 10.17 -5.12
C ARG A 566 4.10 10.66 -3.95
N ASP A 567 4.80 9.76 -3.27
CA ASP A 567 5.61 10.09 -2.10
C ASP A 567 6.85 10.95 -2.44
N GLU A 568 7.24 10.96 -3.71
CA GLU A 568 8.34 11.79 -4.20
C GLU A 568 7.85 13.13 -4.81
N LEU A 569 6.53 13.36 -4.93
CA LEU A 569 6.01 14.63 -5.45
C LEU A 569 6.19 15.77 -4.43
N TRP A 570 6.56 16.92 -4.91
CA TRP A 570 6.54 18.15 -4.11
C TRP A 570 5.12 18.66 -4.00
N ILE A 571 4.55 18.61 -2.81
CA ILE A 571 3.24 19.15 -2.47
C ILE A 571 3.46 20.27 -1.46
N LYS A 572 3.58 21.51 -1.95
CA LYS A 572 3.95 22.68 -1.12
C LYS A 572 2.74 23.42 -0.53
N SER A 573 1.59 22.76 -0.47
CA SER A 573 0.33 23.37 0.02
C SER A 573 -0.56 22.34 0.67
N ASP A 574 -1.02 22.62 1.89
CA ASP A 574 -1.96 21.76 2.60
C ASP A 574 -3.31 21.62 1.85
N TYR A 575 -3.71 22.64 1.11
CA TYR A 575 -4.87 22.57 0.22
C TYR A 575 -4.71 21.47 -0.85
N TRP A 576 -3.56 21.41 -1.50
CA TRP A 576 -3.28 20.38 -2.51
C TRP A 576 -3.07 19.00 -1.89
N LEU A 577 -2.44 18.93 -0.71
CA LEU A 577 -2.32 17.69 0.05
C LEU A 577 -3.72 17.10 0.33
N GLY A 578 -4.65 17.91 0.81
CA GLY A 578 -6.02 17.47 1.05
C GLY A 578 -6.74 16.96 -0.21
N ARG A 579 -6.47 17.55 -1.38
CA ARG A 579 -7.01 17.09 -2.67
C ARG A 579 -6.46 15.73 -3.07
N VAL A 580 -5.17 15.51 -2.91
CA VAL A 580 -4.48 14.26 -3.22
C VAL A 580 -4.96 13.16 -2.29
N SER A 581 -4.89 13.35 -0.97
CA SER A 581 -5.34 12.35 0.01
C SER A 581 -6.81 11.95 -0.18
N ARG A 582 -7.70 12.88 -0.58
CA ARG A 582 -9.08 12.50 -0.91
C ARG A 582 -9.17 11.58 -2.13
N SER A 583 -8.35 11.81 -3.17
CA SER A 583 -8.32 10.93 -4.35
C SER A 583 -7.77 9.54 -4.00
N GLU A 584 -6.74 9.47 -3.16
CA GLU A 584 -6.21 8.22 -2.61
C GLU A 584 -7.26 7.49 -1.75
N GLY A 585 -7.97 8.21 -0.90
CA GLY A 585 -9.08 7.67 -0.12
C GLY A 585 -10.19 7.06 -0.99
N ASN A 586 -10.52 7.70 -2.11
CA ASN A 586 -11.47 7.16 -3.09
C ASN A 586 -10.97 5.85 -3.70
N TYR A 587 -9.69 5.79 -4.09
CA TYR A 587 -9.07 4.58 -4.63
C TYR A 587 -9.14 3.41 -3.64
N TYR A 588 -8.74 3.64 -2.38
CA TYR A 588 -8.80 2.59 -1.37
C TYR A 588 -10.24 2.17 -1.04
N ALA A 589 -11.19 3.10 -1.04
CA ALA A 589 -12.61 2.79 -0.82
C ALA A 589 -13.20 1.94 -1.96
N TRP A 590 -12.76 2.14 -3.20
CA TRP A 590 -13.15 1.32 -4.35
C TRP A 590 -12.60 -0.10 -4.25
N LEU A 591 -11.36 -0.26 -3.79
CA LEU A 591 -10.73 -1.57 -3.57
C LEU A 591 -11.17 -2.25 -2.25
N ALA A 592 -12.18 -1.72 -1.58
CA ALA A 592 -12.65 -2.18 -0.26
C ALA A 592 -11.55 -2.20 0.83
N ARG A 593 -10.48 -1.42 0.65
CA ARG A 593 -9.43 -1.17 1.65
C ARG A 593 -9.89 -0.06 2.59
N TYR A 594 -10.85 -0.38 3.43
CA TYR A 594 -11.61 0.61 4.17
C TYR A 594 -10.82 1.33 5.27
N VAL A 595 -9.80 0.67 5.83
CA VAL A 595 -8.93 1.25 6.86
C VAL A 595 -8.08 2.36 6.25
N GLU A 596 -7.44 2.07 5.12
CA GLU A 596 -6.63 3.03 4.37
C GLU A 596 -7.49 4.16 3.82
N ALA A 597 -8.64 3.84 3.25
CA ALA A 597 -9.59 4.86 2.79
C ALA A 597 -9.98 5.85 3.88
N ARG A 598 -10.29 5.34 5.07
CA ARG A 598 -10.62 6.16 6.24
C ARG A 598 -9.46 7.08 6.62
N GLN A 599 -8.25 6.53 6.65
CA GLN A 599 -7.05 7.27 7.01
C GLN A 599 -6.83 8.44 6.04
N GLU A 600 -6.91 8.17 4.73
CA GLU A 600 -6.72 9.20 3.71
C GLU A 600 -7.80 10.29 3.75
N TYR A 601 -9.06 9.93 3.99
CA TYR A 601 -10.11 10.94 4.16
C TYR A 601 -9.90 11.81 5.41
N LEU A 602 -9.44 11.22 6.51
CA LEU A 602 -9.11 11.98 7.72
C LEU A 602 -7.88 12.87 7.50
N GLU A 603 -6.88 12.40 6.75
CA GLU A 603 -5.72 13.22 6.37
C GLU A 603 -6.14 14.38 5.46
N ALA A 604 -7.03 14.14 4.51
CA ALA A 604 -7.59 15.20 3.68
C ALA A 604 -8.31 16.28 4.52
N VAL A 605 -9.13 15.86 5.49
CA VAL A 605 -9.83 16.81 6.39
C VAL A 605 -8.84 17.57 7.25
N ALA A 606 -7.80 16.91 7.78
CA ALA A 606 -6.75 17.54 8.58
C ALA A 606 -5.97 18.58 7.75
N ALA A 607 -5.60 18.24 6.52
CA ALA A 607 -4.90 19.14 5.59
C ALA A 607 -5.76 20.38 5.27
N TYR A 608 -7.05 20.22 4.98
CA TYR A 608 -7.94 21.37 4.78
C TYR A 608 -8.10 22.20 6.04
N ASN A 609 -8.13 21.60 7.23
CA ASN A 609 -8.15 22.34 8.48
C ASN A 609 -6.87 23.17 8.66
N SER A 610 -5.69 22.61 8.33
CA SER A 610 -4.42 23.34 8.34
C SER A 610 -4.41 24.51 7.35
N ALA A 611 -4.92 24.30 6.14
CA ALA A 611 -5.07 25.37 5.14
C ALA A 611 -5.99 26.49 5.66
N LEU A 612 -7.11 26.14 6.32
CA LEU A 612 -8.08 27.09 6.89
C LEU A 612 -7.58 27.79 8.15
N LEU A 613 -6.56 27.26 8.86
CA LEU A 613 -5.88 28.01 9.93
C LEU A 613 -5.07 29.18 9.38
N ILE A 614 -4.55 29.04 8.15
CA ILE A 614 -3.78 30.09 7.46
C ILE A 614 -4.73 31.07 6.76
N ALA A 615 -5.75 30.56 6.08
CA ALA A 615 -6.76 31.33 5.34
C ALA A 615 -8.18 30.86 5.72
N PRO A 616 -8.76 31.40 6.80
CA PRO A 616 -10.07 30.94 7.31
C PRO A 616 -11.24 31.18 6.34
N ASP A 617 -11.08 32.09 5.40
CA ASP A 617 -12.05 32.50 4.39
C ASP A 617 -11.76 31.88 2.99
N ASP A 618 -10.86 30.87 2.91
CA ASP A 618 -10.64 30.14 1.67
C ASP A 618 -11.85 29.23 1.35
N ILE A 619 -12.68 29.72 0.42
CA ILE A 619 -13.90 29.03 -0.04
C ILE A 619 -13.58 27.68 -0.64
N ASN A 620 -12.47 27.57 -1.38
CA ASN A 620 -12.07 26.33 -2.01
C ASN A 620 -11.68 25.26 -0.95
N ALA A 621 -10.97 25.68 0.10
CA ALA A 621 -10.64 24.80 1.21
C ALA A 621 -11.87 24.34 1.98
N LEU A 622 -12.82 25.26 2.29
CA LEU A 622 -14.11 24.94 2.93
C LEU A 622 -14.94 23.97 2.08
N ASN A 623 -15.05 24.24 0.78
CA ASN A 623 -15.79 23.42 -0.16
C ASN A 623 -15.21 22.01 -0.29
N ASN A 624 -13.89 21.90 -0.42
CA ASN A 624 -13.21 20.60 -0.53
C ASN A 624 -13.18 19.83 0.80
N LYS A 625 -13.12 20.53 1.95
CA LYS A 625 -13.32 19.92 3.27
C LYS A 625 -14.72 19.29 3.35
N GLY A 626 -15.76 20.01 2.90
CA GLY A 626 -17.12 19.47 2.81
C GLY A 626 -17.19 18.20 1.97
N ASN A 627 -16.50 18.18 0.82
CA ASN A 627 -16.44 17.00 -0.04
C ASN A 627 -15.67 15.82 0.59
N ALA A 628 -14.58 16.08 1.33
CA ALA A 628 -13.82 15.04 2.01
C ALA A 628 -14.63 14.41 3.17
N LEU A 629 -15.32 15.24 3.95
CA LEU A 629 -16.23 14.80 5.02
C LEU A 629 -17.43 14.01 4.48
N GLN A 630 -17.97 14.41 3.31
CA GLN A 630 -19.01 13.65 2.63
C GLN A 630 -18.50 12.28 2.22
N SER A 631 -17.29 12.17 1.63
CA SER A 631 -16.69 10.90 1.24
C SER A 631 -16.42 9.98 2.46
N LEU A 632 -15.99 10.56 3.58
CA LEU A 632 -15.84 9.85 4.86
C LEU A 632 -17.20 9.34 5.38
N GLY A 633 -18.26 10.16 5.31
CA GLY A 633 -19.61 9.77 5.68
C GLY A 633 -20.16 8.63 4.82
N ASP A 634 -19.90 8.65 3.51
CA ASP A 634 -20.27 7.57 2.58
C ASP A 634 -19.58 6.26 2.94
N LEU A 635 -18.28 6.31 3.30
CA LEU A 635 -17.53 5.15 3.77
C LEU A 635 -18.10 4.58 5.07
N GLN A 636 -18.34 5.42 6.06
CA GLN A 636 -18.90 5.03 7.35
C GLN A 636 -20.32 4.45 7.20
N ALA A 637 -21.15 5.02 6.31
CA ALA A 637 -22.48 4.48 6.00
C ALA A 637 -22.40 3.10 5.32
N LYS A 638 -21.38 2.86 4.48
CA LYS A 638 -21.09 1.57 3.86
C LYS A 638 -20.71 0.52 4.92
N LEU A 639 -19.91 0.92 5.91
CA LEU A 639 -19.48 0.09 7.04
C LEU A 639 -20.55 -0.07 8.13
N SER A 640 -21.74 0.54 7.94
CA SER A 640 -22.82 0.54 8.92
C SER A 640 -22.51 1.29 10.24
N GLU A 641 -21.56 2.21 10.19
CA GLU A 641 -21.23 3.15 11.29
C GLU A 641 -22.13 4.39 11.20
N PHE A 642 -23.41 4.20 11.37
CA PHE A 642 -24.42 5.16 10.95
C PHE A 642 -24.39 6.51 11.71
N GLU A 643 -24.09 6.50 13.01
CA GLU A 643 -23.99 7.74 13.80
C GLU A 643 -22.74 8.55 13.40
N ALA A 644 -21.62 7.88 13.16
CA ALA A 644 -20.41 8.53 12.65
C ALA A 644 -20.66 9.14 11.26
N ALA A 645 -21.34 8.40 10.38
CA ALA A 645 -21.71 8.88 9.05
C ALA A 645 -22.60 10.13 9.09
N LYS A 646 -23.61 10.15 9.98
CA LYS A 646 -24.45 11.35 10.20
C LYS A 646 -23.60 12.54 10.62
N LEU A 647 -22.70 12.34 11.59
CA LEU A 647 -21.83 13.41 12.08
C LEU A 647 -20.97 13.97 10.94
N SER A 648 -20.34 13.11 10.14
CA SER A 648 -19.52 13.52 9.00
C SER A 648 -20.33 14.30 7.95
N TYR A 649 -21.58 13.91 7.68
CA TYR A 649 -22.45 14.67 6.77
C TYR A 649 -22.86 16.03 7.37
N PHE A 650 -23.16 16.11 8.67
CA PHE A 650 -23.47 17.39 9.31
C PHE A 650 -22.26 18.33 9.30
N GLU A 651 -21.05 17.82 9.57
CA GLU A 651 -19.82 18.60 9.48
C GLU A 651 -19.54 19.06 8.04
N ALA A 652 -19.82 18.22 7.04
CA ALA A 652 -19.73 18.57 5.62
C ALA A 652 -20.67 19.74 5.28
N ILE A 653 -21.94 19.64 5.69
CA ILE A 653 -22.94 20.67 5.46
C ILE A 653 -22.56 21.98 6.20
N ALA A 654 -22.01 21.87 7.41
CA ALA A 654 -21.55 23.03 8.17
C ALA A 654 -20.38 23.75 7.45
N ALA A 655 -19.39 23.02 6.95
CA ALA A 655 -18.28 23.61 6.18
C ALA A 655 -18.79 24.30 4.90
N LEU A 656 -19.73 23.70 4.19
CA LEU A 656 -20.34 24.26 2.98
C LEU A 656 -21.22 25.49 3.30
N ASN A 657 -21.93 25.49 4.43
CA ASN A 657 -22.64 26.66 4.90
C ASN A 657 -21.68 27.81 5.24
N SER A 658 -20.52 27.51 5.86
CA SER A 658 -19.50 28.53 6.14
C SER A 658 -18.96 29.14 4.84
N ALA A 659 -18.76 28.35 3.78
CA ALA A 659 -18.39 28.86 2.47
C ALA A 659 -19.47 29.78 1.87
N LEU A 660 -20.76 29.44 2.00
CA LEU A 660 -21.88 30.25 1.53
C LEU A 660 -22.10 31.54 2.36
N LEU A 661 -21.61 31.60 3.61
CA LEU A 661 -21.63 32.85 4.38
C LEU A 661 -20.60 33.86 3.83
N ILE A 662 -19.50 33.36 3.21
CA ILE A 662 -18.46 34.18 2.62
C ILE A 662 -18.87 34.61 1.21
N VAL A 663 -19.32 33.64 0.38
CA VAL A 663 -19.83 33.87 -0.97
C VAL A 663 -21.24 33.26 -1.10
N PRO A 664 -22.28 34.06 -0.90
CA PRO A 664 -23.67 33.59 -0.86
C PRO A 664 -24.25 33.09 -2.18
N ASP A 665 -23.55 33.34 -3.29
CA ASP A 665 -23.94 32.99 -4.65
C ASP A 665 -22.98 31.98 -5.34
N ASP A 666 -22.18 31.22 -4.56
CA ASP A 666 -21.31 30.19 -5.12
C ASP A 666 -22.10 28.95 -5.53
N ILE A 667 -22.18 28.77 -6.85
CA ILE A 667 -22.95 27.71 -7.50
C ILE A 667 -22.43 26.32 -7.15
N ASP A 668 -21.10 26.14 -7.10
CA ASP A 668 -20.46 24.86 -6.82
C ASP A 668 -20.63 24.46 -5.35
N VAL A 669 -20.60 25.41 -4.44
CA VAL A 669 -20.87 25.17 -3.01
C VAL A 669 -22.33 24.76 -2.80
N PHE A 670 -23.30 25.42 -3.46
CA PHE A 670 -24.70 24.98 -3.43
C PHE A 670 -24.88 23.56 -3.97
N LYS A 671 -24.26 23.24 -5.10
CA LYS A 671 -24.25 21.88 -5.67
C LYS A 671 -23.73 20.85 -4.66
N ASN A 672 -22.58 21.11 -4.03
CA ASN A 672 -21.95 20.17 -3.09
C ASN A 672 -22.73 20.04 -1.78
N LYS A 673 -23.34 21.15 -1.29
CA LYS A 673 -24.28 21.12 -0.17
C LYS A 673 -25.50 20.23 -0.49
N GLY A 674 -26.07 20.37 -1.67
CA GLY A 674 -27.16 19.51 -2.11
C GLY A 674 -26.75 18.03 -2.18
N ILE A 675 -25.51 17.71 -2.59
CA ILE A 675 -24.99 16.34 -2.60
C ILE A 675 -24.88 15.78 -1.18
N ALA A 676 -24.30 16.52 -0.23
CA ALA A 676 -24.15 16.10 1.15
C ALA A 676 -25.53 15.88 1.83
N LEU A 677 -26.49 16.78 1.61
CA LEU A 677 -27.87 16.67 2.09
C LEU A 677 -28.60 15.47 1.51
N LYS A 678 -28.44 15.20 0.20
CA LYS A 678 -28.98 13.99 -0.43
C LYS A 678 -28.39 12.71 0.17
N CYS A 679 -27.09 12.66 0.43
CA CYS A 679 -26.44 11.50 1.04
C CYS A 679 -26.93 11.29 2.48
N LEU A 680 -27.10 12.36 3.25
CA LEU A 680 -27.72 12.32 4.57
C LEU A 680 -29.16 11.79 4.49
N GLY A 681 -29.98 12.28 3.53
CA GLY A 681 -31.34 11.81 3.30
C GLY A 681 -31.39 10.30 2.96
N ASN A 682 -30.49 9.83 2.12
CA ASN A 682 -30.36 8.40 1.80
C ASN A 682 -30.06 7.57 3.06
N LEU A 683 -29.16 8.03 3.93
CA LEU A 683 -28.80 7.37 5.19
C LEU A 683 -30.00 7.32 6.15
N GLN A 684 -30.66 8.46 6.36
CA GLN A 684 -31.83 8.57 7.22
C GLN A 684 -33.00 7.69 6.73
N ALA A 685 -33.22 7.65 5.40
CA ALA A 685 -34.22 6.74 4.81
C ALA A 685 -33.87 5.26 5.07
N LYS A 686 -32.58 4.90 5.02
CA LYS A 686 -32.10 3.56 5.36
C LYS A 686 -32.33 3.21 6.84
N LEU A 687 -32.19 4.20 7.73
CA LEU A 687 -32.40 4.07 9.18
C LEU A 687 -33.87 4.19 9.59
N SER A 688 -34.78 4.28 8.65
CA SER A 688 -36.23 4.51 8.89
C SER A 688 -36.55 5.84 9.61
N GLU A 689 -35.64 6.83 9.53
CA GLU A 689 -35.86 8.20 9.99
C GLU A 689 -36.56 9.02 8.89
N PHE A 690 -37.77 8.61 8.55
CA PHE A 690 -38.42 9.02 7.30
C PHE A 690 -38.71 10.53 7.20
N GLU A 691 -39.15 11.19 8.27
CA GLU A 691 -39.41 12.64 8.26
C GLU A 691 -38.10 13.43 8.12
N ALA A 692 -37.03 13.00 8.80
CA ALA A 692 -35.72 13.62 8.66
C ALA A 692 -35.18 13.42 7.21
N ALA A 693 -35.36 12.24 6.62
CA ALA A 693 -34.97 11.97 5.24
C ALA A 693 -35.72 12.87 4.24
N LYS A 694 -37.04 13.04 4.40
CA LYS A 694 -37.84 13.96 3.57
C LYS A 694 -37.30 15.38 3.67
N LEU A 695 -36.99 15.84 4.89
CA LEU A 695 -36.43 17.16 5.11
C LEU A 695 -35.08 17.31 4.40
N SER A 696 -34.17 16.37 4.58
CA SER A 696 -32.84 16.42 3.95
C SER A 696 -32.95 16.43 2.41
N TYR A 697 -33.83 15.62 1.81
CA TYR A 697 -34.06 15.69 0.37
C TYR A 697 -34.65 17.02 -0.08
N SER A 698 -35.60 17.58 0.69
CA SER A 698 -36.20 18.87 0.37
C SER A 698 -35.17 20.01 0.44
N GLU A 699 -34.30 20.00 1.45
CA GLU A 699 -33.18 20.94 1.55
C GLU A 699 -32.13 20.74 0.43
N ALA A 700 -31.87 19.51 0.01
CA ALA A 700 -31.01 19.24 -1.14
C ALA A 700 -31.58 19.83 -2.42
N ILE A 701 -32.89 19.63 -2.68
CA ILE A 701 -33.60 20.20 -3.82
C ILE A 701 -33.59 21.74 -3.75
N ALA A 702 -33.77 22.32 -2.57
CA ALA A 702 -33.69 23.76 -2.36
C ALA A 702 -32.30 24.32 -2.67
N ALA A 703 -31.23 23.63 -2.26
CA ALA A 703 -29.86 24.01 -2.58
C ALA A 703 -29.59 23.98 -4.09
N TYR A 704 -30.07 22.95 -4.80
CA TYR A 704 -29.98 22.94 -6.27
C TYR A 704 -30.81 24.01 -6.93
N ASN A 705 -32.00 24.32 -6.41
CA ASN A 705 -32.81 25.44 -6.90
C ASN A 705 -32.12 26.79 -6.71
N SER A 706 -31.40 26.99 -5.58
CA SER A 706 -30.59 28.20 -5.37
C SER A 706 -29.47 28.31 -6.43
N ALA A 707 -28.77 27.23 -6.72
CA ALA A 707 -27.79 27.20 -7.81
C ALA A 707 -28.41 27.53 -9.18
N LEU A 708 -29.63 27.03 -9.45
CA LEU A 708 -30.35 27.25 -10.71
C LEU A 708 -30.98 28.64 -10.81
N LEU A 709 -31.23 29.34 -9.69
CA LEU A 709 -31.63 30.75 -9.71
C LEU A 709 -30.49 31.65 -10.19
N ILE A 710 -29.23 31.27 -9.88
CA ILE A 710 -28.03 32.00 -10.28
C ILE A 710 -27.65 31.64 -11.72
N ALA A 711 -27.63 30.34 -12.02
CA ALA A 711 -27.34 29.81 -13.34
C ALA A 711 -28.40 28.80 -13.79
N PRO A 712 -29.44 29.25 -14.50
CA PRO A 712 -30.57 28.40 -14.92
C PRO A 712 -30.17 27.26 -15.88
N ASP A 713 -29.05 27.40 -16.56
CA ASP A 713 -28.46 26.45 -17.48
C ASP A 713 -27.37 25.56 -16.86
N TYR A 714 -27.23 25.58 -15.54
CA TYR A 714 -26.23 24.76 -14.86
C TYR A 714 -26.62 23.28 -14.84
N ILE A 715 -26.16 22.54 -15.83
CA ILE A 715 -26.49 21.13 -16.09
C ILE A 715 -26.26 20.25 -14.85
N ASN A 716 -25.17 20.49 -14.12
CA ASN A 716 -24.84 19.68 -12.92
C ASN A 716 -25.89 19.85 -11.81
N ALA A 717 -26.43 21.04 -11.61
CA ALA A 717 -27.51 21.27 -10.62
C ALA A 717 -28.83 20.61 -11.06
N LEU A 718 -29.19 20.72 -12.34
CA LEU A 718 -30.37 20.04 -12.92
C LEU A 718 -30.25 18.53 -12.76
N ASN A 719 -29.10 17.96 -13.09
CA ASN A 719 -28.80 16.55 -12.97
C ASN A 719 -28.90 16.04 -11.52
N ASN A 720 -28.29 16.76 -10.59
CA ASN A 720 -28.29 16.38 -9.17
C ASN A 720 -29.66 16.61 -8.51
N LYS A 721 -30.41 17.63 -8.94
CA LYS A 721 -31.82 17.85 -8.54
C LYS A 721 -32.66 16.64 -8.98
N GLY A 722 -32.50 16.17 -10.24
CA GLY A 722 -33.16 14.97 -10.71
C GLY A 722 -32.85 13.74 -9.84
N ASN A 723 -31.60 13.56 -9.43
CA ASN A 723 -31.21 12.48 -8.52
C ASN A 723 -31.80 12.61 -7.09
N ALA A 724 -31.90 13.83 -6.56
CA ALA A 724 -32.50 14.05 -5.25
C ALA A 724 -34.01 13.82 -5.27
N LEU A 725 -34.70 14.28 -6.33
CA LEU A 725 -36.13 14.03 -6.56
C LEU A 725 -36.40 12.54 -6.74
N ARG A 726 -35.52 11.79 -7.45
CA ARG A 726 -35.63 10.33 -7.54
C ARG A 726 -35.50 9.69 -6.15
N GLY A 727 -34.51 10.09 -5.32
CA GLY A 727 -34.36 9.58 -3.95
C GLY A 727 -35.59 9.87 -3.08
N MET A 728 -36.19 11.05 -3.22
CA MET A 728 -37.47 11.40 -2.56
C MET A 728 -38.58 10.47 -3.04
N GLY A 729 -38.70 10.22 -4.35
CA GLY A 729 -39.69 9.30 -4.93
C GLY A 729 -39.50 7.87 -4.43
N ASP A 730 -38.25 7.38 -4.36
CA ASP A 730 -37.92 6.05 -3.81
C ASP A 730 -38.39 5.95 -2.34
N LEU A 731 -38.20 6.99 -1.53
CA LEU A 731 -38.65 7.07 -0.13
C LEU A 731 -40.19 7.08 -0.02
N GLN A 732 -40.86 7.94 -0.80
CA GLN A 732 -42.33 8.05 -0.81
C GLN A 732 -42.98 6.74 -1.28
N ALA A 733 -42.45 6.07 -2.27
CA ALA A 733 -42.90 4.74 -2.70
C ALA A 733 -42.82 3.70 -1.55
N ARG A 734 -41.74 3.69 -0.80
CA ARG A 734 -41.58 2.83 0.41
C ARG A 734 -42.59 3.15 1.50
N LEU A 735 -43.02 4.40 1.61
CA LEU A 735 -44.04 4.85 2.58
C LEU A 735 -45.44 4.67 2.07
N SER A 736 -45.61 4.06 0.89
CA SER A 736 -46.91 3.93 0.20
C SER A 736 -47.59 5.28 -0.13
N GLU A 737 -46.80 6.35 -0.24
CA GLU A 737 -47.22 7.69 -0.69
C GLU A 737 -47.18 7.76 -2.23
N PHE A 738 -47.93 6.90 -2.89
CA PHE A 738 -47.75 6.59 -4.30
C PHE A 738 -47.94 7.78 -5.25
N GLU A 739 -48.93 8.65 -5.00
CA GLU A 739 -49.12 9.83 -5.83
C GLU A 739 -47.99 10.84 -5.70
N ALA A 740 -47.46 11.03 -4.46
CA ALA A 740 -46.32 11.89 -4.22
C ALA A 740 -45.06 11.30 -4.87
N ALA A 741 -44.88 9.99 -4.82
CA ALA A 741 -43.78 9.30 -5.46
C ALA A 741 -43.81 9.48 -6.99
N LYS A 742 -44.96 9.30 -7.62
CA LYS A 742 -45.15 9.54 -9.07
C LYS A 742 -44.80 10.99 -9.45
N LEU A 743 -45.24 11.95 -8.65
CA LEU A 743 -44.89 13.36 -8.84
C LEU A 743 -43.39 13.59 -8.79
N SER A 744 -42.74 13.08 -7.73
CA SER A 744 -41.29 13.22 -7.55
C SER A 744 -40.48 12.60 -8.68
N TYR A 745 -40.85 11.41 -9.18
CA TYR A 745 -40.22 10.82 -10.36
C TYR A 745 -40.47 11.65 -11.64
N SER A 746 -41.70 12.17 -11.83
CA SER A 746 -42.01 12.99 -12.97
C SER A 746 -41.22 14.32 -12.99
N GLU A 747 -41.11 14.98 -11.84
CA GLU A 747 -40.26 16.15 -11.65
C GLU A 747 -38.76 15.84 -11.85
N ALA A 748 -38.28 14.65 -11.40
CA ALA A 748 -36.92 14.19 -11.64
C ALA A 748 -36.65 14.07 -13.16
N ILE A 749 -37.53 13.40 -13.88
CA ILE A 749 -37.44 13.23 -15.34
C ILE A 749 -37.53 14.61 -16.04
N ALA A 750 -38.40 15.52 -15.59
CA ALA A 750 -38.48 16.86 -16.13
C ALA A 750 -37.19 17.67 -15.95
N ALA A 751 -36.58 17.63 -14.78
CA ALA A 751 -35.30 18.28 -14.51
C ALA A 751 -34.18 17.73 -15.41
N LEU A 752 -34.12 16.40 -15.56
CA LEU A 752 -33.15 15.75 -16.44
C LEU A 752 -33.41 16.05 -17.94
N ASN A 753 -34.66 16.13 -18.37
CA ASN A 753 -35.01 16.58 -19.71
C ASN A 753 -34.60 18.03 -19.94
N SER A 754 -34.77 18.93 -18.96
CA SER A 754 -34.29 20.30 -19.06
C SER A 754 -32.78 20.37 -19.23
N ALA A 755 -32.02 19.53 -18.51
CA ALA A 755 -30.57 19.41 -18.70
C ALA A 755 -30.21 18.92 -20.11
N LEU A 756 -30.95 17.95 -20.66
CA LEU A 756 -30.74 17.42 -22.02
C LEU A 756 -31.18 18.41 -23.14
N LEU A 757 -32.04 19.36 -22.85
CA LEU A 757 -32.35 20.46 -23.81
C LEU A 757 -31.13 21.40 -23.94
N ILE A 758 -30.36 21.59 -22.89
CA ILE A 758 -29.15 22.41 -22.86
C ILE A 758 -27.97 21.67 -23.47
N ALA A 759 -27.77 20.41 -23.07
CA ALA A 759 -26.71 19.53 -23.54
C ALA A 759 -27.28 18.13 -23.92
N PRO A 760 -27.72 17.95 -25.16
CA PRO A 760 -28.29 16.68 -25.60
C PRO A 760 -27.33 15.48 -25.53
N ASP A 761 -26.03 15.77 -25.52
CA ASP A 761 -24.94 14.81 -25.44
C ASP A 761 -24.42 14.57 -24.03
N ALA A 762 -25.10 15.08 -23.00
CA ALA A 762 -24.70 14.90 -21.61
C ALA A 762 -24.93 13.45 -21.12
N ILE A 763 -23.92 12.60 -21.30
CA ILE A 763 -23.93 11.17 -20.98
C ILE A 763 -24.43 10.90 -19.55
N CYS A 764 -23.90 11.64 -18.56
CA CYS A 764 -24.29 11.47 -17.15
C CYS A 764 -25.78 11.77 -16.92
N VAL A 765 -26.37 12.72 -17.65
CA VAL A 765 -27.80 13.09 -17.54
C VAL A 765 -28.67 12.00 -18.15
N LEU A 766 -28.27 11.46 -19.33
CA LEU A 766 -28.95 10.32 -19.98
C LEU A 766 -28.97 9.10 -19.07
N ASN A 767 -27.84 8.79 -18.43
CA ASN A 767 -27.71 7.68 -17.48
C ASN A 767 -28.62 7.87 -16.25
N ASN A 768 -28.70 9.07 -15.70
CA ASN A 768 -29.56 9.38 -14.56
C ASN A 768 -31.06 9.41 -14.94
N LYS A 769 -31.40 9.86 -16.15
CA LYS A 769 -32.74 9.73 -16.69
C LYS A 769 -33.19 8.28 -16.82
N GLY A 770 -32.32 7.40 -17.32
CA GLY A 770 -32.56 5.96 -17.32
C GLY A 770 -32.83 5.41 -15.91
N ASN A 771 -32.09 5.83 -14.90
CA ASN A 771 -32.33 5.41 -13.52
C ASN A 771 -33.65 5.95 -12.92
N ALA A 772 -34.04 7.18 -13.24
CA ALA A 772 -35.29 7.77 -12.78
C ALA A 772 -36.51 7.07 -13.44
N LEU A 773 -36.45 6.80 -14.76
CA LEU A 773 -37.45 6.05 -15.48
C LEU A 773 -37.58 4.60 -14.95
N ARG A 774 -36.44 3.94 -14.64
CA ARG A 774 -36.46 2.62 -13.99
C ARG A 774 -37.19 2.67 -12.65
N GLY A 775 -36.89 3.67 -11.79
CA GLY A 775 -37.60 3.82 -10.49
C GLY A 775 -39.07 4.05 -10.66
N LEU A 776 -39.49 4.87 -11.64
CA LEU A 776 -40.91 5.07 -11.98
C LEU A 776 -41.57 3.76 -12.44
N GLY A 777 -40.87 2.98 -13.29
CA GLY A 777 -41.35 1.68 -13.77
C GLY A 777 -41.49 0.67 -12.60
N GLU A 778 -40.61 0.65 -11.63
CA GLU A 778 -40.71 -0.17 -10.43
C GLU A 778 -41.93 0.20 -9.60
N LEU A 779 -42.20 1.51 -9.42
CA LEU A 779 -43.40 1.98 -8.73
C LEU A 779 -44.69 1.59 -9.48
N GLN A 780 -44.73 1.75 -10.82
CA GLN A 780 -45.85 1.37 -11.65
C GLN A 780 -46.11 -0.15 -11.61
N ALA A 781 -45.07 -0.96 -11.62
CA ALA A 781 -45.16 -2.40 -11.45
C ALA A 781 -45.77 -2.77 -10.08
N GLN A 782 -45.34 -2.09 -9.00
CA GLN A 782 -45.89 -2.26 -7.65
C GLN A 782 -47.41 -1.90 -7.60
N LEU A 783 -47.83 -0.90 -8.35
CA LEU A 783 -49.23 -0.48 -8.50
C LEU A 783 -50.01 -1.33 -9.47
N SER A 784 -49.40 -2.41 -10.02
CA SER A 784 -50.01 -3.24 -11.07
C SER A 784 -50.33 -2.48 -12.37
N GLU A 785 -49.69 -1.35 -12.62
CA GLU A 785 -49.77 -0.57 -13.87
C GLU A 785 -48.75 -1.14 -14.89
N PHE A 786 -48.89 -2.41 -15.25
CA PHE A 786 -47.87 -3.20 -15.91
C PHE A 786 -47.43 -2.66 -17.26
N GLU A 787 -48.39 -2.18 -18.10
CA GLU A 787 -48.06 -1.61 -19.41
C GLU A 787 -47.27 -0.29 -19.27
N ALA A 788 -47.65 0.56 -18.29
CA ALA A 788 -46.92 1.79 -18.01
C ALA A 788 -45.50 1.47 -17.47
N ALA A 789 -45.38 0.45 -16.65
CA ALA A 789 -44.10 -0.01 -16.14
C ALA A 789 -43.17 -0.51 -17.26
N LYS A 790 -43.69 -1.34 -18.19
CA LYS A 790 -42.94 -1.78 -19.38
C LYS A 790 -42.48 -0.57 -20.21
N GLN A 791 -43.35 0.39 -20.44
CA GLN A 791 -43.04 1.60 -21.22
C GLN A 791 -41.90 2.38 -20.54
N SER A 792 -41.95 2.58 -19.22
CA SER A 792 -40.90 3.26 -18.45
C SER A 792 -39.57 2.54 -18.51
N TYR A 793 -39.57 1.20 -18.48
CA TYR A 793 -38.35 0.43 -18.66
C TYR A 793 -37.76 0.51 -20.05
N PHE A 794 -38.62 0.49 -21.11
CA PHE A 794 -38.15 0.68 -22.48
C PHE A 794 -37.56 2.08 -22.69
N GLU A 795 -38.15 3.11 -22.12
CA GLU A 795 -37.63 4.47 -22.18
C GLU A 795 -36.30 4.58 -21.41
N ALA A 796 -36.14 3.87 -20.26
CA ALA A 796 -34.89 3.79 -19.53
C ALA A 796 -33.79 3.15 -20.38
N ILE A 797 -34.08 2.04 -21.04
CA ILE A 797 -33.16 1.35 -21.95
C ILE A 797 -32.80 2.24 -23.14
N ALA A 798 -33.78 2.96 -23.70
CA ALA A 798 -33.58 3.90 -24.81
C ALA A 798 -32.65 5.06 -24.41
N ALA A 799 -32.80 5.61 -23.20
CA ALA A 799 -31.90 6.64 -22.68
C ALA A 799 -30.46 6.13 -22.56
N CYS A 800 -30.25 4.90 -22.03
CA CYS A 800 -28.92 4.27 -21.97
C CYS A 800 -28.35 4.00 -23.37
N ASN A 801 -29.17 3.57 -24.34
CA ASN A 801 -28.72 3.36 -25.70
C ASN A 801 -28.31 4.69 -26.37
N SER A 802 -29.02 5.80 -26.09
CA SER A 802 -28.61 7.13 -26.57
C SER A 802 -27.26 7.54 -26.02
N SER A 803 -26.99 7.25 -24.74
CA SER A 803 -25.66 7.47 -24.11
C SER A 803 -24.55 6.69 -24.83
N LEU A 804 -24.80 5.42 -25.18
CA LEU A 804 -23.84 4.56 -25.88
C LEU A 804 -23.59 4.99 -27.34
N LEU A 805 -24.55 5.62 -27.98
CA LEU A 805 -24.37 6.19 -29.34
C LEU A 805 -23.40 7.38 -29.30
N ILE A 806 -23.41 8.14 -28.21
CA ILE A 806 -22.54 9.31 -28.04
C ILE A 806 -21.12 8.87 -27.58
N ALA A 807 -21.05 7.95 -26.64
CA ALA A 807 -19.80 7.42 -26.11
C ALA A 807 -19.86 5.87 -26.06
N PRO A 808 -19.38 5.20 -27.09
CA PRO A 808 -19.38 3.73 -27.15
C PRO A 808 -18.52 3.06 -26.08
N ASP A 809 -17.59 3.79 -25.50
CA ASP A 809 -16.68 3.37 -24.42
C ASP A 809 -17.18 3.76 -23.01
N ASP A 810 -18.40 4.34 -22.90
CA ASP A 810 -18.99 4.62 -21.59
C ASP A 810 -19.28 3.32 -20.83
N ILE A 811 -18.75 3.21 -19.62
CA ILE A 811 -18.98 2.05 -18.75
C ILE A 811 -20.29 2.14 -17.94
N CYS A 812 -20.81 3.35 -17.75
CA CYS A 812 -22.01 3.60 -16.94
C CYS A 812 -23.31 3.23 -17.67
N ALA A 813 -23.41 3.55 -18.96
CA ALA A 813 -24.62 3.33 -19.73
C ALA A 813 -24.99 1.84 -19.90
N PRO A 814 -24.07 0.93 -20.28
CA PRO A 814 -24.40 -0.49 -20.37
C PRO A 814 -24.72 -1.09 -18.99
N ASN A 815 -24.06 -0.59 -17.94
CA ASN A 815 -24.34 -1.01 -16.57
C ASN A 815 -25.77 -0.64 -16.13
N ASN A 816 -26.21 0.59 -16.43
CA ASN A 816 -27.59 1.03 -16.13
C ASN A 816 -28.61 0.35 -17.03
N LYS A 817 -28.27 0.11 -18.32
CA LYS A 817 -29.07 -0.71 -19.23
C LYS A 817 -29.28 -2.12 -18.67
N GLY A 818 -28.21 -2.75 -18.16
CA GLY A 818 -28.30 -4.06 -17.52
C GLY A 818 -29.26 -4.08 -16.34
N LYS A 819 -29.26 -3.04 -15.50
CA LYS A 819 -30.21 -2.88 -14.38
C LYS A 819 -31.64 -2.71 -14.86
N ALA A 820 -31.87 -1.88 -15.89
CA ALA A 820 -33.21 -1.68 -16.44
C ALA A 820 -33.77 -2.95 -17.08
N LEU A 821 -32.93 -3.71 -17.80
CA LEU A 821 -33.28 -5.01 -18.37
C LEU A 821 -33.55 -6.07 -17.29
N LEU A 822 -32.80 -6.04 -16.17
CA LEU A 822 -33.07 -6.88 -15.00
C LEU A 822 -34.47 -6.60 -14.45
N SER A 823 -34.80 -5.31 -14.17
CA SER A 823 -36.12 -4.92 -13.66
C SER A 823 -37.25 -5.27 -14.65
N LEU A 824 -37.01 -5.12 -15.95
CA LEU A 824 -37.99 -5.55 -17.01
C LEU A 824 -38.17 -7.06 -16.97
N GLY A 825 -37.10 -7.83 -16.89
CA GLY A 825 -37.14 -9.29 -16.81
C GLY A 825 -37.89 -9.78 -15.57
N ASP A 826 -37.63 -9.16 -14.39
CA ASP A 826 -38.35 -9.46 -13.16
C ASP A 826 -39.88 -9.19 -13.30
N LEU A 827 -40.26 -8.09 -13.94
CA LEU A 827 -41.68 -7.79 -14.26
C LEU A 827 -42.26 -8.86 -15.20
N GLN A 828 -41.55 -9.24 -16.25
CA GLN A 828 -41.99 -10.26 -17.21
C GLN A 828 -42.15 -11.65 -16.53
N VAL A 829 -41.29 -11.99 -15.56
CA VAL A 829 -41.46 -13.20 -14.74
C VAL A 829 -42.75 -13.12 -13.91
N GLN A 830 -43.07 -11.95 -13.35
CA GLN A 830 -44.31 -11.72 -12.61
C GLN A 830 -45.57 -11.90 -13.51
N LEU A 831 -45.44 -11.45 -14.74
CA LEU A 831 -46.53 -11.58 -15.76
C LEU A 831 -46.57 -12.97 -16.42
N SER A 832 -45.71 -13.88 -16.02
CA SER A 832 -45.55 -15.21 -16.64
C SER A 832 -45.10 -15.18 -18.10
N GLU A 833 -44.47 -14.08 -18.56
CA GLU A 833 -43.87 -13.91 -19.88
C GLU A 833 -42.40 -14.45 -19.87
N PHE A 834 -42.27 -15.74 -19.61
CA PHE A 834 -40.98 -16.35 -19.25
C PHE A 834 -39.92 -16.28 -20.36
N GLU A 835 -40.31 -16.45 -21.64
CA GLU A 835 -39.33 -16.33 -22.73
C GLU A 835 -38.87 -14.89 -22.92
N ALA A 836 -39.75 -13.91 -22.76
CA ALA A 836 -39.38 -12.50 -22.82
C ALA A 836 -38.47 -12.13 -21.64
N ALA A 837 -38.75 -12.64 -20.44
CA ALA A 837 -37.91 -12.44 -19.24
C ALA A 837 -36.50 -13.01 -19.45
N LYS A 838 -36.40 -14.23 -20.00
CA LYS A 838 -35.15 -14.90 -20.31
C LYS A 838 -34.34 -14.08 -21.32
N GLN A 839 -34.98 -13.56 -22.35
CA GLN A 839 -34.34 -12.67 -23.34
C GLN A 839 -33.81 -11.39 -22.68
N SER A 840 -34.63 -10.73 -21.85
CA SER A 840 -34.22 -9.52 -21.11
C SER A 840 -32.99 -9.78 -20.23
N TYR A 841 -32.90 -10.90 -19.51
CA TYR A 841 -31.72 -11.25 -18.70
C TYR A 841 -30.49 -11.53 -19.56
N PHE A 842 -30.63 -12.22 -20.71
CA PHE A 842 -29.52 -12.43 -21.63
C PHE A 842 -28.99 -11.12 -22.20
N GLU A 843 -29.85 -10.19 -22.55
CA GLU A 843 -29.45 -8.86 -23.02
C GLU A 843 -28.80 -8.04 -21.93
N ALA A 844 -29.28 -8.20 -20.66
CA ALA A 844 -28.61 -7.58 -19.50
C ALA A 844 -27.17 -8.12 -19.30
N VAL A 845 -26.98 -9.45 -19.36
CA VAL A 845 -25.65 -10.07 -19.27
C VAL A 845 -24.76 -9.61 -20.44
N ALA A 846 -25.30 -9.53 -21.66
CA ALA A 846 -24.54 -9.04 -22.82
C ALA A 846 -24.10 -7.59 -22.66
N ALA A 847 -24.98 -6.72 -22.14
CA ALA A 847 -24.66 -5.33 -21.87
C ALA A 847 -23.54 -5.20 -20.82
N LEU A 848 -23.60 -5.97 -19.74
CA LEU A 848 -22.58 -5.98 -18.69
C LEU A 848 -21.24 -6.56 -19.19
N ASN A 849 -21.29 -7.60 -20.03
CA ASN A 849 -20.09 -8.16 -20.65
C ASN A 849 -19.37 -7.16 -21.56
N SER A 850 -20.10 -6.28 -22.27
CA SER A 850 -19.47 -5.26 -23.11
C SER A 850 -18.64 -4.27 -22.30
N VAL A 851 -19.04 -3.96 -21.06
CA VAL A 851 -18.23 -3.16 -20.14
C VAL A 851 -16.97 -3.91 -19.72
N LEU A 852 -17.11 -5.20 -19.40
CA LEU A 852 -15.98 -6.01 -18.95
C LEU A 852 -14.93 -6.28 -20.04
N LEU A 853 -15.22 -6.01 -21.29
CA LEU A 853 -14.22 -5.99 -22.37
C LEU A 853 -13.34 -4.73 -22.30
N ILE A 854 -13.87 -3.62 -21.80
CA ILE A 854 -13.17 -2.33 -21.68
C ILE A 854 -12.52 -2.21 -20.31
N ALA A 855 -13.25 -2.56 -19.26
CA ALA A 855 -12.84 -2.52 -17.85
C ALA A 855 -13.07 -3.89 -17.18
N PRO A 856 -12.18 -4.89 -17.39
CA PRO A 856 -12.33 -6.25 -16.88
C PRO A 856 -12.47 -6.34 -15.36
N ASP A 857 -11.89 -5.36 -14.67
CA ASP A 857 -11.78 -5.33 -13.22
C ASP A 857 -12.83 -4.41 -12.56
N ASP A 858 -13.87 -3.95 -13.30
CA ASP A 858 -14.91 -3.11 -12.69
C ASP A 858 -15.78 -3.89 -11.70
N ILE A 859 -15.58 -3.58 -10.43
CA ILE A 859 -16.24 -4.22 -9.28
C ILE A 859 -17.77 -4.05 -9.35
N GLY A 860 -18.25 -2.88 -9.74
CA GLY A 860 -19.69 -2.57 -9.81
C GLY A 860 -20.39 -3.40 -10.87
N VAL A 861 -19.79 -3.51 -12.04
CA VAL A 861 -20.32 -4.27 -13.19
C VAL A 861 -20.31 -5.77 -12.91
N LEU A 862 -19.21 -6.29 -12.34
CA LEU A 862 -19.11 -7.69 -11.95
C LEU A 862 -20.18 -8.07 -10.91
N ASN A 863 -20.44 -7.21 -9.92
CA ASN A 863 -21.50 -7.42 -8.93
C ASN A 863 -22.90 -7.43 -9.58
N ASN A 864 -23.17 -6.50 -10.51
CA ASN A 864 -24.45 -6.45 -11.23
C ASN A 864 -24.63 -7.66 -12.14
N LYS A 865 -23.57 -8.12 -12.80
CA LYS A 865 -23.59 -9.35 -13.60
C LYS A 865 -23.94 -10.58 -12.73
N GLY A 866 -23.36 -10.65 -11.54
CA GLY A 866 -23.72 -11.69 -10.55
C GLY A 866 -25.21 -11.69 -10.23
N ASN A 867 -25.80 -10.51 -10.02
CA ASN A 867 -27.23 -10.36 -9.72
C ASN A 867 -28.14 -10.80 -10.90
N VAL A 868 -27.83 -10.35 -12.12
CA VAL A 868 -28.60 -10.74 -13.33
C VAL A 868 -28.53 -12.25 -13.55
N LEU A 869 -27.35 -12.85 -13.46
CA LEU A 869 -27.14 -14.30 -13.61
C LEU A 869 -27.90 -15.09 -12.54
N GLN A 870 -28.01 -14.56 -11.33
CA GLN A 870 -28.81 -15.17 -10.28
C GLN A 870 -30.32 -15.17 -10.63
N SER A 871 -30.90 -14.02 -11.04
CA SER A 871 -32.30 -13.95 -11.46
C SER A 871 -32.58 -14.87 -12.66
N LEU A 872 -31.67 -14.93 -13.64
CA LEU A 872 -31.74 -15.86 -14.76
C LEU A 872 -31.73 -17.32 -14.27
N SER A 873 -30.87 -17.68 -13.34
CA SER A 873 -30.77 -19.02 -12.78
C SER A 873 -32.05 -19.43 -12.04
N GLU A 874 -32.63 -18.51 -11.28
CA GLU A 874 -33.88 -18.73 -10.57
C GLU A 874 -35.04 -18.98 -11.56
N LEU A 875 -35.11 -18.23 -12.67
CA LEU A 875 -36.08 -18.44 -13.74
C LEU A 875 -35.88 -19.80 -14.42
N GLN A 876 -34.66 -20.15 -14.82
CA GLN A 876 -34.33 -21.43 -15.45
C GLN A 876 -34.68 -22.63 -14.52
N ALA A 877 -34.38 -22.51 -13.24
CA ALA A 877 -34.76 -23.52 -12.25
C ALA A 877 -36.28 -23.68 -12.12
N ARG A 878 -37.03 -22.56 -12.21
CA ARG A 878 -38.51 -22.57 -12.23
C ARG A 878 -39.07 -23.23 -13.50
N LEU A 879 -38.38 -23.05 -14.64
CA LEU A 879 -38.75 -23.67 -15.91
C LEU A 879 -38.27 -25.12 -16.05
N SER A 880 -37.68 -25.68 -15.00
CA SER A 880 -37.07 -27.03 -14.97
C SER A 880 -35.86 -27.17 -15.91
N GLU A 881 -35.23 -26.07 -16.34
CA GLU A 881 -33.98 -26.05 -17.09
C GLU A 881 -32.77 -26.20 -16.16
N PHE A 882 -32.70 -27.30 -15.42
CA PHE A 882 -31.81 -27.42 -14.26
C PHE A 882 -30.32 -27.32 -14.55
N GLU A 883 -29.85 -27.84 -15.72
CA GLU A 883 -28.44 -27.75 -16.08
C GLU A 883 -28.07 -26.31 -16.47
N ALA A 884 -28.94 -25.61 -17.22
CA ALA A 884 -28.76 -24.20 -17.52
C ALA A 884 -28.76 -23.34 -16.26
N ALA A 885 -29.67 -23.64 -15.32
CA ALA A 885 -29.71 -22.96 -14.01
C ALA A 885 -28.41 -23.15 -13.21
N LYS A 886 -27.88 -24.37 -13.14
CA LYS A 886 -26.58 -24.65 -12.49
C LYS A 886 -25.45 -23.83 -13.15
N GLN A 887 -25.39 -23.82 -14.50
CA GLN A 887 -24.36 -23.07 -15.23
C GLN A 887 -24.44 -21.57 -14.92
N SER A 888 -25.63 -20.99 -14.95
CA SER A 888 -25.84 -19.57 -14.63
C SER A 888 -25.47 -19.24 -13.18
N TYR A 889 -25.75 -20.14 -12.21
CA TYR A 889 -25.27 -19.95 -10.83
C TYR A 889 -23.75 -20.00 -10.73
N PHE A 890 -23.08 -20.92 -11.44
CA PHE A 890 -21.62 -20.97 -11.45
C PHE A 890 -21.03 -19.69 -12.05
N GLU A 891 -21.61 -19.15 -13.11
CA GLU A 891 -21.19 -17.88 -13.70
C GLU A 891 -21.42 -16.70 -12.74
N ALA A 892 -22.54 -16.68 -12.00
CA ALA A 892 -22.78 -15.68 -10.96
C ALA A 892 -21.74 -15.75 -9.84
N ILE A 893 -21.41 -16.94 -9.36
CA ILE A 893 -20.38 -17.16 -8.36
C ILE A 893 -19.00 -16.75 -8.90
N ALA A 894 -18.71 -17.06 -10.16
CA ALA A 894 -17.45 -16.66 -10.80
C ALA A 894 -17.31 -15.14 -10.89
N ALA A 895 -18.38 -14.42 -11.25
CA ALA A 895 -18.38 -12.95 -11.27
C ALA A 895 -18.10 -12.37 -9.87
N CYS A 896 -18.76 -12.89 -8.82
CA CYS A 896 -18.47 -12.49 -7.44
C CYS A 896 -17.03 -12.84 -7.00
N ASN A 897 -16.50 -13.99 -7.44
CA ASN A 897 -15.12 -14.38 -7.18
C ASN A 897 -14.12 -13.39 -7.83
N SER A 898 -14.39 -12.93 -9.06
CA SER A 898 -13.57 -11.92 -9.71
C SER A 898 -13.55 -10.61 -8.91
N VAL A 899 -14.69 -10.18 -8.34
CA VAL A 899 -14.72 -9.03 -7.43
C VAL A 899 -13.86 -9.28 -6.21
N LEU A 900 -14.01 -10.45 -5.58
CA LEU A 900 -13.29 -10.78 -4.34
C LEU A 900 -11.78 -11.00 -4.55
N LEU A 901 -11.33 -11.16 -5.79
CA LEU A 901 -9.90 -11.14 -6.14
C LEU A 901 -9.33 -9.72 -6.13
N ILE A 902 -10.12 -8.76 -6.60
CA ILE A 902 -9.72 -7.35 -6.66
C ILE A 902 -9.91 -6.68 -5.31
N ALA A 903 -11.04 -6.94 -4.68
CA ALA A 903 -11.48 -6.37 -3.42
C ALA A 903 -11.99 -7.48 -2.48
N PRO A 904 -11.09 -8.15 -1.72
CA PRO A 904 -11.43 -9.33 -0.91
C PRO A 904 -12.52 -9.10 0.13
N ASP A 905 -12.69 -7.86 0.55
CA ASP A 905 -13.63 -7.44 1.59
C ASP A 905 -14.84 -6.68 1.03
N ASP A 906 -15.11 -6.80 -0.29
CA ASP A 906 -16.31 -6.20 -0.87
C ASP A 906 -17.59 -6.86 -0.31
N ILE A 907 -18.32 -6.08 0.49
CA ILE A 907 -19.51 -6.52 1.21
C ILE A 907 -20.61 -7.00 0.26
N ALA A 908 -20.75 -6.35 -0.92
CA ALA A 908 -21.78 -6.70 -1.90
C ALA A 908 -21.44 -8.06 -2.56
N ALA A 909 -20.20 -8.26 -2.97
CA ALA A 909 -19.75 -9.51 -3.57
C ALA A 909 -19.86 -10.69 -2.61
N LEU A 910 -19.47 -10.50 -1.34
CA LEU A 910 -19.63 -11.51 -0.29
C LEU A 910 -21.11 -11.90 -0.12
N THR A 911 -21.99 -10.90 -0.04
CA THR A 911 -23.45 -11.14 0.14
C THR A 911 -24.06 -11.81 -1.09
N ASN A 912 -23.74 -11.35 -2.30
CA ASN A 912 -24.28 -11.90 -3.55
C ASN A 912 -23.77 -13.32 -3.80
N LYS A 913 -22.48 -13.58 -3.53
CA LYS A 913 -21.93 -14.93 -3.60
C LYS A 913 -22.62 -15.87 -2.62
N GLY A 914 -22.84 -15.44 -1.38
CA GLY A 914 -23.56 -16.21 -0.37
C GLY A 914 -24.98 -16.55 -0.83
N LYS A 915 -25.68 -15.58 -1.45
CA LYS A 915 -27.04 -15.77 -1.99
C LYS A 915 -27.04 -16.78 -3.15
N ALA A 916 -26.12 -16.63 -4.11
CA ALA A 916 -26.03 -17.54 -5.26
C ALA A 916 -25.69 -18.98 -4.83
N LEU A 917 -24.76 -19.15 -3.89
CA LEU A 917 -24.40 -20.45 -3.34
C LEU A 917 -25.56 -21.10 -2.60
N ARG A 918 -26.33 -20.35 -1.81
CA ARG A 918 -27.52 -20.84 -1.13
C ARG A 918 -28.52 -21.37 -2.14
N CYS A 919 -28.90 -20.56 -3.14
CA CYS A 919 -29.88 -20.96 -4.16
C CYS A 919 -29.39 -22.17 -5.00
N LEU A 920 -28.10 -22.25 -5.30
CA LEU A 920 -27.51 -23.42 -5.97
C LEU A 920 -27.61 -24.66 -5.09
N GLY A 921 -27.37 -24.53 -3.78
CA GLY A 921 -27.58 -25.61 -2.81
C GLY A 921 -29.03 -26.09 -2.75
N ASP A 922 -29.97 -25.15 -2.74
CA ASP A 922 -31.41 -25.46 -2.77
C ASP A 922 -31.81 -26.23 -4.05
N LEU A 923 -31.26 -25.82 -5.22
CA LEU A 923 -31.47 -26.50 -6.49
C LEU A 923 -30.88 -27.92 -6.46
N GLN A 924 -29.69 -28.11 -5.97
CA GLN A 924 -29.00 -29.41 -5.87
C GLN A 924 -29.69 -30.35 -4.89
N ALA A 925 -30.24 -29.82 -3.79
CA ALA A 925 -31.07 -30.61 -2.86
C ALA A 925 -32.32 -31.15 -3.55
N LYS A 926 -33.01 -30.31 -4.36
CA LYS A 926 -34.17 -30.77 -5.16
C LYS A 926 -33.80 -31.86 -6.17
N LEU A 927 -32.57 -31.84 -6.67
CA LEU A 927 -32.03 -32.83 -7.60
C LEU A 927 -31.44 -34.07 -6.90
N SER A 928 -31.63 -34.21 -5.59
CA SER A 928 -31.07 -35.28 -4.77
C SER A 928 -29.53 -35.31 -4.69
N GLU A 929 -28.87 -34.19 -5.02
CA GLU A 929 -27.40 -34.02 -4.91
C GLU A 929 -26.99 -33.52 -3.51
N ARG A 930 -27.42 -34.25 -2.45
CA ARG A 930 -27.33 -33.79 -1.03
C ARG A 930 -25.95 -33.34 -0.59
N GLN A 931 -24.88 -34.05 -0.96
CA GLN A 931 -23.51 -33.66 -0.57
C GLN A 931 -23.07 -32.35 -1.18
N LYS A 932 -23.43 -32.12 -2.45
CA LYS A 932 -23.12 -30.86 -3.12
C LYS A 932 -23.94 -29.71 -2.55
N ALA A 933 -25.22 -29.97 -2.24
CA ALA A 933 -26.08 -28.99 -1.60
C ALA A 933 -25.52 -28.52 -0.25
N LEU A 934 -25.16 -29.46 0.63
CA LEU A 934 -24.59 -29.18 1.94
C LEU A 934 -23.31 -28.33 1.80
N LYS A 935 -22.45 -28.68 0.86
CA LYS A 935 -21.24 -27.96 0.57
C LYS A 935 -21.50 -26.48 0.22
N ASN A 936 -22.46 -26.24 -0.70
CA ASN A 936 -22.80 -24.88 -1.11
C ASN A 936 -23.47 -24.07 0.00
N TRP A 937 -24.28 -24.68 0.83
CA TRP A 937 -24.89 -24.02 2.00
C TRP A 937 -23.84 -23.60 3.04
N GLN A 938 -22.87 -24.46 3.31
CA GLN A 938 -21.75 -24.15 4.22
C GLN A 938 -20.91 -22.98 3.67
N GLU A 939 -20.60 -22.96 2.36
CA GLU A 939 -19.87 -21.83 1.77
C GLU A 939 -20.71 -20.55 1.77
N ALA A 940 -22.00 -20.64 1.55
CA ALA A 940 -22.89 -19.49 1.65
C ALA A 940 -22.86 -18.89 3.06
N LEU A 941 -22.88 -19.76 4.08
CA LEU A 941 -22.79 -19.38 5.49
C LEU A 941 -21.46 -18.63 5.78
N GLU A 942 -20.36 -19.14 5.27
CA GLU A 942 -19.05 -18.47 5.39
C GLU A 942 -19.07 -17.07 4.76
N MET A 943 -19.63 -16.94 3.56
CA MET A 943 -19.71 -15.62 2.88
C MET A 943 -20.56 -14.63 3.68
N PHE A 944 -21.66 -15.07 4.26
CA PHE A 944 -22.50 -14.22 5.11
C PHE A 944 -21.76 -13.83 6.39
N ASN A 945 -21.04 -14.75 7.03
CA ASN A 945 -20.23 -14.46 8.22
C ASN A 945 -19.13 -13.43 7.91
N ARG A 946 -18.42 -13.57 6.80
CA ARG A 946 -17.42 -12.58 6.35
C ARG A 946 -18.05 -11.21 6.10
N SER A 947 -19.19 -11.17 5.41
CA SER A 947 -19.90 -9.90 5.18
C SER A 947 -20.32 -9.22 6.49
N LEU A 948 -20.76 -10.00 7.48
CA LEU A 948 -21.16 -9.48 8.79
C LEU A 948 -19.98 -9.11 9.69
N ALA A 949 -18.83 -9.74 9.53
CA ALA A 949 -17.60 -9.34 10.23
C ALA A 949 -17.17 -7.91 9.82
N ILE A 950 -17.36 -7.55 8.55
CA ILE A 950 -17.02 -6.20 8.03
C ILE A 950 -18.14 -5.19 8.34
N ALA A 951 -19.41 -5.60 8.22
CA ALA A 951 -20.58 -4.76 8.41
C ALA A 951 -21.64 -5.47 9.29
N PRO A 952 -21.47 -5.46 10.63
CA PRO A 952 -22.30 -6.25 11.55
C PRO A 952 -23.80 -5.91 11.54
N ASN A 953 -24.17 -4.67 11.17
CA ASN A 953 -25.54 -4.17 11.26
C ASN A 953 -26.36 -4.37 9.97
N ARG A 954 -26.11 -5.46 9.22
CA ARG A 954 -26.85 -5.83 8.00
C ARG A 954 -27.91 -6.91 8.31
N ASP A 955 -29.11 -6.46 8.65
CA ASP A 955 -30.18 -7.33 9.13
C ASP A 955 -30.54 -8.46 8.15
N TRP A 956 -30.64 -8.16 6.84
CA TRP A 956 -30.95 -9.18 5.84
C TRP A 956 -29.87 -10.28 5.80
N THR A 957 -28.60 -9.89 5.82
CA THR A 957 -27.46 -10.83 5.80
C THR A 957 -27.44 -11.66 7.07
N ARG A 958 -27.71 -11.03 8.23
CA ARG A 958 -27.81 -11.71 9.52
C ARG A 958 -28.95 -12.73 9.52
N ASN A 959 -30.16 -12.32 9.13
CA ASN A 959 -31.31 -13.22 9.09
C ASN A 959 -31.09 -14.39 8.12
N SER A 960 -30.44 -14.16 6.98
CA SER A 960 -30.11 -15.21 6.01
C SER A 960 -29.06 -16.17 6.56
N ARG A 961 -28.05 -15.66 7.28
CA ARG A 961 -27.04 -16.46 7.97
C ARG A 961 -27.66 -17.31 9.04
N ASP A 962 -28.49 -16.73 9.93
CA ASP A 962 -29.10 -17.42 11.08
C ASP A 962 -30.05 -18.51 10.61
N TRP A 963 -30.87 -18.22 9.61
CA TRP A 963 -31.76 -19.22 9.00
C TRP A 963 -30.96 -20.38 8.38
N LEU A 964 -29.87 -20.07 7.65
CA LEU A 964 -29.06 -21.08 6.99
C LEU A 964 -28.27 -21.93 8.00
N GLN A 965 -27.83 -21.36 9.12
CA GLN A 965 -27.15 -22.06 10.20
C GLN A 965 -28.09 -23.04 10.84
N GLU A 966 -29.28 -22.59 11.24
CA GLU A 966 -30.32 -23.45 11.84
C GLU A 966 -30.71 -24.59 10.90
N PHE A 967 -30.85 -24.30 9.61
CA PHE A 967 -31.16 -25.30 8.58
C PHE A 967 -30.09 -26.40 8.46
N ILE A 968 -28.82 -26.02 8.48
CA ILE A 968 -27.69 -26.95 8.41
C ILE A 968 -27.57 -27.77 9.68
N ASP A 969 -27.77 -27.18 10.83
CA ASP A 969 -27.71 -27.86 12.15
C ASP A 969 -28.80 -28.95 12.27
N ASN A 970 -30.03 -28.64 11.84
CA ASN A 970 -31.15 -29.59 11.81
C ASN A 970 -30.89 -30.79 10.86
N LEU A 971 -30.24 -30.54 9.70
CA LEU A 971 -29.83 -31.62 8.78
C LEU A 971 -28.77 -32.55 9.41
N GLY A 972 -27.94 -32.04 10.32
CA GLY A 972 -26.94 -32.80 11.05
C GLY A 972 -27.55 -33.73 12.10
N GLU A 973 -28.62 -33.33 12.75
CA GLU A 973 -29.32 -34.13 13.80
C GLU A 973 -30.09 -35.33 13.20
N ASP A 974 -30.70 -35.17 12.02
CA ASP A 974 -31.42 -36.24 11.32
C ASP A 974 -30.46 -37.35 10.81
N THR A 975 -29.17 -37.04 10.59
CA THR A 975 -28.17 -38.04 10.18
C THR A 975 -27.54 -38.80 11.35
N VAL A 976 -27.69 -38.33 12.57
CA VAL A 976 -27.20 -39.00 13.80
C VAL A 976 -28.29 -39.91 14.38
N SER A 977 -29.56 -39.70 14.05
CA SER A 977 -30.70 -40.44 14.51
C SER A 977 -31.19 -41.56 13.56
N SER A 978 -30.58 -41.70 12.39
CA SER A 978 -30.77 -42.76 11.40
C SER A 978 -29.48 -43.60 11.24
#